data_0ea838fd27193207e18078cf0f789d92
#
_entry.id   0ea838fd27193207e18078cf0f789d92
#
_cell.length_a   1.000
_cell.length_b   1.000
_cell.length_c   1.000
_cell.angle_alpha   90.00
_cell.angle_beta   90.00
_cell.angle_gamma   90.00
#
_symmetry.space_group_name_H-M   'P 1'
#
loop_
_entity.id
_entity.type
_entity.pdbx_description
1 polymer ?
#
loop_
_entity_poly.entity_id
_entity_poly.type
_entity_poly.pdbx_seq_one_letter_code
_entity_poly.pdbx_strand_id
1 'polypeptide(L)'
;GEPNEYNYEYWYTAAQFLSYGGVLKTIRADSDTLKNAVDTGTAPKIKNLQDYETTYETASNNWNWAARTPGTKGNSIGIFMTDSGADQIAVVPAPGSGNDHEFVSGEALSVSATGAAGKVFKYSIVLKVGSVVGTFVPGTTTSISISGSAQTVNVLSYDEGNKKIEIGLPSGGVTGIIADGQTITQGSNTAVIETSGIERRVYIAKDKGSVDFAAADSIADTNSTAVAVTLVRVEYDEREYLPGQKWVEVAPRPATSSYTNANGGFRDEIHILITDVDGKITGNAGTVLERYIGVSKASDGKSSLGETNYYVEVIKQKSEYVFWGEHETTLFAATASASAGNWGQTAASRQFNLLRSTVGTVDYPAGAVTLGSDENATFYYRLGSGADYALSGGEYTVTSAGLATAYGLVDDPESQVIDFILAGPSGATDSAAISKVSALVSIIEERRDCMLFVSPRRGNVIGVSSAATQTANIINFFDQLPSSSYMVFDSGYKYIYDKYNDVYRYVPCNGDVAGLCLQTTEVAEPWFSPAGFARGQVRNAIKLAFTPNKTQRDRLYSARVNPIVSFPGQGIVLYGDKTAQSFASAFDRINVRRLFLTIERVISGAAKSQLFEQNDEQQRGLFLNIVEPYLRDVQGRRGVTDFLVKCDSENNPPESVDRGEFNAEIFVKPTRTINYITLTFVATRTGVSFQEVAS
;
A
#
# COMPACT_ATOMS: atom_id res chain seq x y z
N GLY A 1 7.03 7.50 -0.38
CA GLY A 1 7.73 8.17 0.71
C GLY A 1 8.62 9.27 0.20
N GLU A 2 9.17 10.05 1.09
CA GLU A 2 10.13 11.09 0.76
C GLU A 2 11.52 10.51 0.52
N PRO A 3 12.38 11.16 -0.28
CA PRO A 3 13.76 10.74 -0.43
C PRO A 3 14.54 10.96 0.89
N ASN A 4 15.46 10.06 1.19
CA ASN A 4 16.39 10.18 2.31
C ASN A 4 17.83 9.95 1.84
N GLU A 5 18.81 9.97 2.74
CA GLU A 5 20.23 9.78 2.41
C GLU A 5 20.55 8.44 1.74
N TYR A 6 19.71 7.42 1.95
CA TYR A 6 19.96 6.05 1.51
C TYR A 6 19.20 5.66 0.25
N ASN A 7 18.04 6.27 -0.01
CA ASN A 7 17.18 5.90 -1.15
C ASN A 7 17.09 6.96 -2.24
N TYR A 8 17.69 8.15 -2.05
CA TYR A 8 17.47 9.29 -2.95
C TYR A 8 17.82 9.00 -4.41
N GLU A 9 18.83 8.20 -4.70
CA GLU A 9 19.20 7.86 -6.08
C GLU A 9 18.09 7.04 -6.77
N TYR A 10 17.49 6.06 -6.08
CA TYR A 10 16.34 5.31 -6.59
C TYR A 10 15.10 6.20 -6.70
N TRP A 11 14.84 6.98 -5.66
CA TRP A 11 13.68 7.85 -5.61
C TRP A 11 13.71 8.90 -6.73
N TYR A 12 14.84 9.56 -6.92
CA TYR A 12 14.97 10.56 -7.97
C TYR A 12 15.06 9.96 -9.36
N THR A 13 15.58 8.75 -9.56
CA THR A 13 15.48 8.06 -10.84
C THR A 13 14.01 7.89 -11.24
N ALA A 14 13.18 7.43 -10.32
CA ALA A 14 11.74 7.31 -10.52
C ALA A 14 11.07 8.67 -10.77
N ALA A 15 11.35 9.67 -9.94
CA ALA A 15 10.78 11.00 -10.06
C ALA A 15 11.17 11.71 -11.38
N GLN A 16 12.42 11.53 -11.84
CA GLN A 16 12.88 12.08 -13.12
C GLN A 16 12.14 11.44 -14.29
N PHE A 17 12.01 10.11 -14.31
CA PHE A 17 11.21 9.43 -15.33
C PHE A 17 9.77 9.93 -15.36
N LEU A 18 9.12 10.01 -14.22
CA LEU A 18 7.74 10.52 -14.09
C LEU A 18 7.59 11.97 -14.55
N SER A 19 8.65 12.79 -14.46
CA SER A 19 8.63 14.18 -14.94
C SER A 19 8.45 14.32 -16.46
N TYR A 20 8.67 13.24 -17.20
CA TYR A 20 8.44 13.17 -18.65
C TYR A 20 7.04 12.62 -19.03
N GLY A 21 6.15 12.34 -18.05
CA GLY A 21 4.76 11.95 -18.28
C GLY A 21 4.48 10.45 -18.21
N GLY A 22 5.45 9.63 -17.79
CA GLY A 22 5.32 8.18 -17.75
C GLY A 22 4.48 7.62 -16.60
N VAL A 23 4.09 6.36 -16.74
CA VAL A 23 3.55 5.53 -15.65
C VAL A 23 4.67 4.63 -15.14
N LEU A 24 4.86 4.57 -13.83
CA LEU A 24 5.92 3.80 -13.21
C LEU A 24 5.35 2.68 -12.34
N LYS A 25 5.82 1.45 -12.56
CA LYS A 25 5.65 0.33 -11.65
C LYS A 25 6.93 0.18 -10.82
N THR A 26 6.79 0.08 -9.50
CA THR A 26 7.92 -0.11 -8.59
C THR A 26 7.88 -1.50 -8.00
N ILE A 27 9.03 -2.19 -7.99
CA ILE A 27 9.19 -3.47 -7.35
C ILE A 27 10.02 -3.25 -6.08
N ARG A 28 9.50 -3.73 -4.97
CA ARG A 28 10.22 -3.69 -3.71
C ARG A 28 11.02 -4.98 -3.56
N ALA A 29 12.34 -4.86 -3.55
CA ALA A 29 13.19 -6.00 -3.31
C ALA A 29 13.06 -6.49 -1.85
N ASP A 30 13.17 -7.79 -1.65
CA ASP A 30 13.09 -8.41 -0.34
C ASP A 30 14.40 -8.26 0.46
N SER A 31 14.27 -8.22 1.78
CA SER A 31 15.38 -8.26 2.74
C SER A 31 14.93 -9.07 3.96
N ASP A 32 15.87 -9.81 4.57
CA ASP A 32 15.57 -10.63 5.75
C ASP A 32 15.17 -9.82 6.98
N THR A 33 15.44 -8.52 6.98
CA THR A 33 15.08 -7.61 8.07
C THR A 33 13.72 -6.95 7.90
N LEU A 34 13.15 -6.98 6.70
CA LEU A 34 11.82 -6.45 6.45
C LEU A 34 10.75 -7.25 7.20
N LYS A 35 9.88 -6.55 7.92
CA LYS A 35 8.75 -7.14 8.63
C LYS A 35 7.49 -6.31 8.48
N ASN A 36 6.36 -6.97 8.35
CA ASN A 36 5.05 -6.34 8.38
C ASN A 36 4.71 -6.01 9.83
N ALA A 37 4.20 -4.81 10.09
CA ALA A 37 3.72 -4.47 11.43
C ALA A 37 2.50 -5.33 11.79
N VAL A 38 2.40 -5.75 13.03
CA VAL A 38 1.29 -6.57 13.57
C VAL A 38 0.79 -5.97 14.88
N ASP A 39 -0.44 -6.32 15.25
CA ASP A 39 -1.03 -5.89 16.52
C ASP A 39 -0.43 -6.63 17.73
N THR A 40 -0.08 -7.90 17.56
CA THR A 40 0.49 -8.76 18.60
C THR A 40 1.41 -9.80 17.99
N GLY A 41 2.10 -10.56 18.82
CA GLY A 41 2.92 -11.69 18.40
C GLY A 41 4.18 -11.35 17.62
N THR A 42 4.58 -12.26 16.74
CA THR A 42 5.81 -12.12 15.95
C THR A 42 5.51 -11.53 14.59
N ALA A 43 6.11 -10.40 14.30
CA ALA A 43 5.96 -9.72 13.01
C ALA A 43 6.44 -10.62 11.84
N PRO A 44 5.57 -11.00 10.91
CA PRO A 44 5.89 -11.81 9.75
C PRO A 44 6.59 -11.00 8.66
N LYS A 45 7.02 -11.69 7.60
CA LYS A 45 7.46 -11.11 6.35
C LYS A 45 6.52 -11.57 5.24
N ILE A 46 5.46 -10.82 5.00
CA ILE A 46 4.48 -11.09 3.94
C ILE A 46 4.90 -10.30 2.69
N LYS A 47 5.27 -10.99 1.63
CA LYS A 47 5.86 -10.40 0.43
C LYS A 47 4.81 -9.75 -0.47
N ASN A 48 3.69 -10.42 -0.66
CA ASN A 48 2.58 -10.03 -1.53
C ASN A 48 1.31 -10.80 -1.16
N LEU A 49 0.21 -10.55 -1.89
CA LEU A 49 -1.06 -11.24 -1.67
C LEU A 49 -0.96 -12.77 -1.83
N GLN A 50 -0.22 -13.22 -2.84
CA GLN A 50 -0.04 -14.67 -3.08
C GLN A 50 0.70 -15.35 -1.91
N ASP A 51 1.73 -14.71 -1.36
CA ASP A 51 2.45 -15.22 -0.19
C ASP A 51 1.54 -15.26 1.05
N TYR A 52 0.67 -14.25 1.22
CA TYR A 52 -0.36 -14.25 2.25
C TYR A 52 -1.34 -15.43 2.07
N GLU A 53 -1.90 -15.61 0.89
CA GLU A 53 -2.87 -16.68 0.59
C GLU A 53 -2.29 -18.08 0.77
N THR A 54 -1.03 -18.28 0.41
CA THR A 54 -0.39 -19.61 0.48
C THR A 54 0.17 -19.94 1.86
N THR A 55 0.58 -18.93 2.63
CA THR A 55 1.38 -19.16 3.86
C THR A 55 0.62 -18.76 5.13
N TYR A 56 -0.21 -17.73 5.10
CA TYR A 56 -0.77 -17.11 6.31
C TYR A 56 -2.29 -17.18 6.41
N GLU A 57 -3.02 -17.19 5.30
CA GLU A 57 -4.49 -17.10 5.30
C GLU A 57 -5.18 -18.20 6.09
N THR A 58 -4.69 -19.44 5.99
CA THR A 58 -5.26 -20.62 6.67
C THR A 58 -4.39 -21.11 7.82
N ALA A 59 -3.29 -20.44 8.12
CA ALA A 59 -2.39 -20.78 9.21
C ALA A 59 -2.92 -20.26 10.55
N SER A 60 -2.59 -20.94 11.64
CA SER A 60 -2.77 -20.38 12.97
C SER A 60 -1.72 -19.32 13.20
N ASN A 61 -2.10 -18.06 13.00
CA ASN A 61 -1.23 -16.92 13.22
C ASN A 61 -1.21 -16.54 14.71
N ASN A 62 -0.13 -15.94 15.17
CA ASN A 62 -0.04 -15.39 16.52
C ASN A 62 -0.29 -13.87 16.53
N TRP A 63 -0.91 -13.35 15.50
CA TRP A 63 -1.34 -11.97 15.30
C TRP A 63 -2.74 -11.95 14.65
N ASN A 64 -3.52 -10.90 14.94
CA ASN A 64 -4.87 -10.74 14.40
C ASN A 64 -4.87 -9.92 13.11
N TRP A 65 -4.00 -8.92 13.05
CA TRP A 65 -3.87 -7.99 11.94
C TRP A 65 -2.41 -7.75 11.58
N ALA A 66 -2.10 -7.70 10.30
CA ALA A 66 -0.79 -7.35 9.79
C ALA A 66 -0.89 -6.22 8.76
N ALA A 67 0.06 -5.30 8.76
CA ALA A 67 0.17 -4.32 7.69
C ALA A 67 0.45 -5.02 6.35
N ARG A 68 -0.21 -4.59 5.28
CA ARG A 68 -0.04 -5.20 3.95
C ARG A 68 1.35 -4.93 3.37
N THR A 69 1.91 -3.77 3.69
CA THR A 69 3.25 -3.40 3.25
C THR A 69 4.24 -3.52 4.42
N PRO A 70 5.34 -4.26 4.27
CA PRO A 70 6.36 -4.34 5.30
C PRO A 70 7.06 -2.99 5.51
N GLY A 71 7.53 -2.75 6.72
CA GLY A 71 8.28 -1.56 7.11
C GLY A 71 7.66 -0.80 8.28
N THR A 72 8.42 0.17 8.78
CA THR A 72 8.06 0.98 9.96
C THR A 72 6.83 1.86 9.77
N LYS A 73 6.44 2.17 8.53
CA LYS A 73 5.20 2.92 8.26
C LYS A 73 3.95 2.18 8.72
N GLY A 74 3.98 0.84 8.66
CA GLY A 74 2.89 0.02 9.15
C GLY A 74 2.61 0.20 10.65
N ASN A 75 3.59 0.65 11.44
CA ASN A 75 3.44 0.90 12.87
C ASN A 75 2.52 2.10 13.17
N SER A 76 2.17 2.90 12.15
CA SER A 76 1.22 4.02 12.26
C SER A 76 -0.23 3.60 12.00
N ILE A 77 -0.48 2.34 11.67
CA ILE A 77 -1.82 1.85 11.35
C ILE A 77 -2.53 1.48 12.65
N GLY A 78 -3.75 2.03 12.82
CA GLY A 78 -4.70 1.64 13.83
C GLY A 78 -5.98 1.09 13.20
N ILE A 79 -6.55 0.07 13.81
CA ILE A 79 -7.78 -0.58 13.34
C ILE A 79 -8.81 -0.48 14.44
N PHE A 80 -9.92 0.23 14.16
CA PHE A 80 -11.05 0.34 15.05
C PHE A 80 -12.18 -0.53 14.54
N MET A 81 -12.77 -1.31 15.42
CA MET A 81 -13.91 -2.16 15.11
C MET A 81 -15.05 -1.86 16.08
N THR A 82 -16.28 -1.82 15.58
CA THR A 82 -17.46 -1.73 16.41
C THR A 82 -18.57 -2.63 15.88
N ASP A 83 -19.39 -3.13 16.78
CA ASP A 83 -20.61 -3.86 16.45
C ASP A 83 -21.86 -3.24 17.08
N SER A 84 -22.95 -3.98 17.08
CA SER A 84 -24.19 -3.48 17.68
C SER A 84 -24.06 -3.13 19.17
N GLY A 85 -23.18 -3.78 19.93
CA GLY A 85 -22.94 -3.53 21.33
C GLY A 85 -24.21 -3.48 22.18
N ALA A 86 -24.24 -2.58 23.17
CA ALA A 86 -25.46 -2.29 23.91
C ALA A 86 -26.46 -1.52 23.02
N ASP A 87 -27.73 -1.82 23.19
CA ASP A 87 -28.83 -1.15 22.50
C ASP A 87 -29.17 0.19 23.20
N GLN A 88 -29.19 0.16 24.53
CA GLN A 88 -29.66 1.25 25.35
C GLN A 88 -28.82 1.42 26.62
N ILE A 89 -28.76 2.63 27.11
CA ILE A 89 -28.26 2.98 28.45
C ILE A 89 -29.45 3.32 29.31
N ALA A 90 -29.73 2.55 30.36
CA ALA A 90 -30.72 2.84 31.34
C ALA A 90 -30.04 3.44 32.59
N VAL A 91 -30.49 4.61 33.01
CA VAL A 91 -30.07 5.22 34.29
C VAL A 91 -31.01 4.74 35.35
N VAL A 92 -30.43 4.19 36.41
CA VAL A 92 -31.21 3.60 37.53
C VAL A 92 -30.80 4.19 38.88
N PRO A 93 -31.69 4.22 39.86
CA PRO A 93 -31.35 4.55 41.25
C PRO A 93 -30.49 3.44 41.87
N ALA A 94 -30.09 3.61 43.11
CA ALA A 94 -29.45 2.54 43.88
C ALA A 94 -30.37 1.32 43.96
N PRO A 95 -29.83 0.09 43.87
CA PRO A 95 -30.59 -1.10 44.17
C PRO A 95 -31.27 -1.00 45.52
N GLY A 96 -32.52 -1.45 45.62
CA GLY A 96 -33.36 -1.26 46.83
C GLY A 96 -32.86 -2.01 48.05
N SER A 97 -33.42 -1.71 49.19
CA SER A 97 -33.14 -2.42 50.45
C SER A 97 -33.52 -3.91 50.34
N GLY A 98 -32.51 -4.77 50.44
CA GLY A 98 -32.64 -6.22 50.23
C GLY A 98 -31.72 -6.75 49.16
N ASN A 99 -31.13 -5.88 48.35
CA ASN A 99 -30.04 -6.21 47.44
C ASN A 99 -28.71 -5.98 48.17
N ASP A 100 -27.78 -6.89 47.97
CA ASP A 100 -26.47 -6.86 48.57
C ASP A 100 -25.34 -6.58 47.56
N HIS A 101 -25.70 -6.31 46.31
CA HIS A 101 -24.75 -6.00 45.24
C HIS A 101 -25.33 -5.05 44.19
N GLU A 102 -24.43 -4.43 43.43
CA GLU A 102 -24.72 -3.66 42.21
C GLU A 102 -24.93 -4.60 41.03
N PHE A 103 -25.51 -4.10 39.89
CA PHE A 103 -25.64 -4.89 38.65
C PHE A 103 -24.31 -5.41 38.16
N VAL A 104 -24.31 -6.63 37.59
CA VAL A 104 -23.11 -7.27 37.07
C VAL A 104 -23.28 -7.57 35.58
N SER A 105 -22.22 -7.40 34.81
CA SER A 105 -22.20 -7.75 33.38
C SER A 105 -22.57 -9.22 33.13
N GLY A 106 -23.42 -9.43 32.11
CA GLY A 106 -23.94 -10.75 31.74
C GLY A 106 -25.22 -11.17 32.43
N GLU A 107 -25.68 -10.43 33.47
CA GLU A 107 -26.97 -10.71 34.13
C GLU A 107 -28.14 -10.49 33.18
N ALA A 108 -29.15 -11.34 33.30
CA ALA A 108 -30.38 -11.21 32.54
C ALA A 108 -31.28 -10.13 33.15
N LEU A 109 -31.80 -9.27 32.31
CA LEU A 109 -32.74 -8.20 32.67
C LEU A 109 -34.12 -8.49 32.09
N SER A 110 -35.17 -8.23 32.86
CA SER A 110 -36.54 -8.35 32.38
C SER A 110 -37.45 -7.26 32.95
N VAL A 111 -38.48 -6.92 32.19
CA VAL A 111 -39.58 -6.05 32.62
C VAL A 111 -40.88 -6.82 32.46
N SER A 112 -41.45 -7.25 33.55
CA SER A 112 -42.66 -8.09 33.54
C SER A 112 -43.87 -7.40 32.88
N ALA A 113 -43.97 -6.06 32.97
CA ALA A 113 -45.10 -5.30 32.46
C ALA A 113 -45.09 -5.15 30.93
N THR A 114 -43.92 -4.96 30.31
CA THR A 114 -43.77 -4.69 28.87
C THR A 114 -43.24 -5.91 28.08
N GLY A 115 -42.67 -6.89 28.77
CA GLY A 115 -42.00 -8.02 28.16
C GLY A 115 -40.62 -7.66 27.59
N ALA A 116 -40.07 -6.48 27.94
CA ALA A 116 -38.72 -6.14 27.56
C ALA A 116 -37.72 -7.10 28.25
N ALA A 117 -36.79 -7.63 27.50
CA ALA A 117 -35.78 -8.59 27.95
C ALA A 117 -34.42 -8.31 27.29
N GLY A 118 -33.36 -8.58 28.03
CA GLY A 118 -32.00 -8.38 27.58
C GLY A 118 -30.97 -8.81 28.63
N LYS A 119 -29.73 -8.39 28.43
CA LYS A 119 -28.64 -8.66 29.37
C LYS A 119 -27.87 -7.37 29.67
N VAL A 120 -27.31 -7.31 30.86
CA VAL A 120 -26.34 -6.26 31.22
C VAL A 120 -25.10 -6.47 30.36
N PHE A 121 -24.90 -5.57 29.40
CA PHE A 121 -23.69 -5.57 28.55
C PHE A 121 -22.49 -4.99 29.31
N LYS A 122 -22.74 -3.85 29.98
CA LYS A 122 -21.80 -3.12 30.84
C LYS A 122 -22.55 -2.46 31.96
N TYR A 123 -21.92 -2.34 33.09
CA TYR A 123 -22.42 -1.51 34.18
C TYR A 123 -21.35 -0.53 34.62
N SER A 124 -21.66 0.75 34.64
CA SER A 124 -20.76 1.78 35.13
C SER A 124 -21.46 2.73 36.07
N ILE A 125 -20.70 3.36 36.94
CA ILE A 125 -21.20 4.33 37.92
C ILE A 125 -20.39 5.60 37.74
N VAL A 126 -21.07 6.70 37.44
CA VAL A 126 -20.47 8.02 37.42
C VAL A 126 -20.63 8.65 38.80
N LEU A 127 -19.52 8.99 39.40
CA LEU A 127 -19.40 9.54 40.74
C LEU A 127 -18.99 11.00 40.65
N LYS A 128 -19.80 11.90 41.13
CA LYS A 128 -19.40 13.28 41.40
C LYS A 128 -18.68 13.31 42.75
N VAL A 129 -17.46 13.83 42.73
CA VAL A 129 -16.56 13.75 43.89
C VAL A 129 -16.12 15.13 44.39
N GLY A 130 -15.95 15.23 45.71
CA GLY A 130 -15.36 16.39 46.37
C GLY A 130 -14.08 16.00 47.11
N SER A 131 -13.45 16.96 47.74
CA SER A 131 -12.23 16.75 48.53
C SER A 131 -11.15 15.93 47.78
N VAL A 132 -10.99 16.23 46.48
CA VAL A 132 -10.07 15.48 45.61
C VAL A 132 -8.63 15.85 45.97
N VAL A 133 -7.82 14.81 46.20
CA VAL A 133 -6.36 14.92 46.38
C VAL A 133 -5.72 14.10 45.30
N GLY A 134 -4.89 14.75 44.47
CA GLY A 134 -4.22 14.14 43.32
C GLY A 134 -5.12 13.95 42.09
N THR A 135 -4.60 13.27 41.06
CA THR A 135 -5.28 13.02 39.80
C THR A 135 -5.50 11.53 39.63
N PHE A 136 -6.75 11.14 39.33
CA PHE A 136 -7.08 9.73 39.08
C PHE A 136 -6.66 9.34 37.64
N VAL A 137 -6.06 8.16 37.52
CA VAL A 137 -5.56 7.64 36.26
C VAL A 137 -6.56 6.62 35.70
N PRO A 138 -7.22 6.89 34.56
CA PRO A 138 -8.07 5.92 33.87
C PRO A 138 -7.31 4.64 33.46
N GLY A 139 -8.07 3.53 33.35
CA GLY A 139 -7.49 2.23 32.95
C GLY A 139 -6.75 1.49 34.09
N THR A 140 -6.78 2.03 35.30
CA THR A 140 -6.16 1.41 36.46
C THR A 140 -7.17 1.08 37.53
N THR A 141 -6.87 0.07 38.34
CA THR A 141 -7.67 -0.32 39.47
C THR A 141 -7.58 0.71 40.61
N THR A 142 -8.68 0.91 41.27
CA THR A 142 -8.77 1.74 42.51
C THR A 142 -9.56 1.00 43.56
N SER A 143 -9.51 1.44 44.80
CA SER A 143 -10.36 0.91 45.87
C SER A 143 -11.43 1.92 46.25
N ILE A 144 -12.63 1.40 46.52
CA ILE A 144 -13.73 2.14 47.14
C ILE A 144 -14.09 1.48 48.47
N SER A 145 -14.26 2.28 49.50
CA SER A 145 -14.64 1.77 50.84
C SER A 145 -16.18 1.67 50.94
N ILE A 146 -16.70 0.45 50.78
CA ILE A 146 -18.14 0.17 50.91
C ILE A 146 -18.39 -0.45 52.30
N SER A 147 -19.22 0.19 53.09
CA SER A 147 -19.57 -0.27 54.48
C SER A 147 -18.32 -0.64 55.31
N GLY A 148 -17.23 0.09 55.14
CA GLY A 148 -15.95 -0.13 55.85
C GLY A 148 -15.03 -1.20 55.24
N SER A 149 -15.44 -1.88 54.18
CA SER A 149 -14.62 -2.85 53.45
C SER A 149 -14.12 -2.26 52.15
N ALA A 150 -12.82 -2.38 51.85
CA ALA A 150 -12.24 -1.95 50.61
C ALA A 150 -12.65 -2.91 49.48
N GLN A 151 -13.30 -2.39 48.44
CA GLN A 151 -13.65 -3.10 47.22
C GLN A 151 -12.82 -2.57 46.04
N THR A 152 -12.36 -3.44 45.16
CA THR A 152 -11.58 -3.04 43.99
C THR A 152 -12.54 -2.73 42.84
N VAL A 153 -12.34 -1.58 42.20
CA VAL A 153 -13.08 -1.14 41.00
C VAL A 153 -12.11 -0.56 39.98
N ASN A 154 -12.54 -0.43 38.75
CA ASN A 154 -11.73 0.13 37.67
C ASN A 154 -12.11 1.60 37.42
N VAL A 155 -11.15 2.50 37.30
CA VAL A 155 -11.40 3.86 36.83
C VAL A 155 -11.51 3.84 35.30
N LEU A 156 -12.70 4.15 34.77
CA LEU A 156 -12.97 4.23 33.35
C LEU A 156 -12.61 5.59 32.79
N SER A 157 -13.00 6.66 33.47
CA SER A 157 -12.67 8.02 33.09
C SER A 157 -12.56 8.93 34.33
N TYR A 158 -11.80 10.03 34.17
CA TYR A 158 -11.74 11.09 35.18
C TYR A 158 -11.81 12.46 34.50
N ASP A 159 -12.88 13.19 34.78
CA ASP A 159 -13.07 14.59 34.37
C ASP A 159 -12.69 15.51 35.54
N GLU A 160 -11.49 16.05 35.49
CA GLU A 160 -10.97 16.94 36.54
C GLU A 160 -11.76 18.25 36.63
N GLY A 161 -12.22 18.76 35.47
CA GLY A 161 -12.96 20.02 35.40
C GLY A 161 -14.33 19.94 36.09
N ASN A 162 -15.04 18.85 35.87
CA ASN A 162 -16.35 18.61 36.46
C ASN A 162 -16.30 17.78 37.76
N LYS A 163 -15.13 17.35 38.17
CA LYS A 163 -14.86 16.45 39.30
C LYS A 163 -15.74 15.20 39.26
N LYS A 164 -15.71 14.51 38.10
CA LYS A 164 -16.43 13.26 37.90
C LYS A 164 -15.46 12.11 37.65
N ILE A 165 -15.68 10.99 38.34
CA ILE A 165 -14.99 9.73 38.12
C ILE A 165 -16.03 8.73 37.65
N GLU A 166 -15.81 8.13 36.48
CA GLU A 166 -16.59 6.97 36.06
C GLU A 166 -15.82 5.71 36.44
N ILE A 167 -16.49 4.79 37.10
CA ILE A 167 -15.95 3.51 37.53
C ILE A 167 -16.72 2.36 36.89
N GLY A 168 -15.98 1.29 36.53
CA GLY A 168 -16.55 -0.01 36.19
C GLY A 168 -16.33 -1.02 37.32
N LEU A 169 -17.28 -1.94 37.47
CA LEU A 169 -17.16 -2.98 38.47
C LEU A 169 -16.40 -4.19 37.90
N PRO A 170 -15.71 -4.97 38.74
CA PRO A 170 -15.12 -6.21 38.33
C PRO A 170 -16.20 -7.22 37.87
N SER A 171 -15.82 -8.23 37.08
CA SER A 171 -16.76 -9.23 36.55
C SER A 171 -17.55 -10.00 37.58
N GLY A 172 -17.08 -10.07 38.82
CA GLY A 172 -17.80 -10.64 39.96
C GLY A 172 -18.60 -9.64 40.79
N GLY A 173 -18.69 -8.38 40.33
CA GLY A 173 -19.32 -7.29 41.07
C GLY A 173 -18.52 -6.85 42.31
N VAL A 174 -19.19 -6.08 43.18
CA VAL A 174 -18.68 -5.64 44.48
C VAL A 174 -19.68 -6.03 45.55
N THR A 175 -19.19 -6.33 46.75
CA THR A 175 -20.09 -6.63 47.87
C THR A 175 -20.57 -5.33 48.49
N GLY A 176 -21.89 -5.13 48.54
CA GLY A 176 -22.54 -3.95 49.07
C GLY A 176 -22.84 -2.89 48.03
N ILE A 177 -23.52 -1.83 48.44
CA ILE A 177 -23.99 -0.76 47.55
C ILE A 177 -23.11 0.49 47.73
N ILE A 178 -22.71 1.07 46.62
CA ILE A 178 -21.94 2.32 46.59
C ILE A 178 -22.86 3.48 46.99
N ALA A 179 -22.44 4.26 47.97
CA ALA A 179 -23.25 5.31 48.58
C ALA A 179 -22.47 6.63 48.72
N ASP A 180 -23.23 7.70 48.88
CA ASP A 180 -22.71 9.05 49.16
C ASP A 180 -21.79 9.02 50.39
N GLY A 181 -20.76 9.86 50.41
CA GLY A 181 -19.80 9.97 51.49
C GLY A 181 -18.71 8.90 51.54
N GLN A 182 -18.76 7.88 50.66
CA GLN A 182 -17.69 6.88 50.57
C GLN A 182 -16.44 7.48 49.93
N THR A 183 -15.27 6.91 50.28
CA THR A 183 -13.97 7.36 49.78
C THR A 183 -13.46 6.43 48.72
N ILE A 184 -12.97 7.00 47.63
CA ILE A 184 -12.24 6.32 46.54
C ILE A 184 -10.76 6.59 46.77
N THR A 185 -9.92 5.55 46.62
CA THR A 185 -8.46 5.65 46.84
C THR A 185 -7.71 4.93 45.75
N GLN A 186 -6.85 5.69 45.02
CA GLN A 186 -5.95 5.17 43.97
C GLN A 186 -4.49 5.54 44.33
N GLY A 187 -3.80 4.64 44.99
CA GLY A 187 -2.48 4.94 45.54
C GLY A 187 -2.55 6.03 46.62
N SER A 188 -1.93 7.17 46.35
CA SER A 188 -2.00 8.36 47.20
C SER A 188 -3.17 9.31 46.86
N ASN A 189 -3.87 9.07 45.76
CA ASN A 189 -4.99 9.93 45.32
C ASN A 189 -6.26 9.50 46.03
N THR A 190 -7.01 10.48 46.56
CA THR A 190 -8.27 10.22 47.26
C THR A 190 -9.36 11.20 46.85
N ALA A 191 -10.59 10.74 46.86
CA ALA A 191 -11.78 11.58 46.65
C ALA A 191 -12.96 11.06 47.46
N VAL A 192 -13.88 11.92 47.80
CA VAL A 192 -15.11 11.57 48.54
C VAL A 192 -16.32 11.79 47.64
N ILE A 193 -17.23 10.83 47.59
CA ILE A 193 -18.48 10.91 46.82
C ILE A 193 -19.37 11.97 47.41
N GLU A 194 -19.81 12.95 46.60
CA GLU A 194 -20.72 14.00 47.01
C GLU A 194 -22.15 13.48 47.22
N THR A 195 -22.94 14.19 48.01
CA THR A 195 -24.37 13.87 48.20
C THR A 195 -25.13 13.98 46.88
N SER A 196 -25.92 12.97 46.54
CA SER A 196 -26.62 12.83 45.25
C SER A 196 -25.67 12.86 44.05
N GLY A 197 -24.43 12.45 44.29
CA GLY A 197 -23.35 12.44 43.27
C GLY A 197 -23.22 11.15 42.49
N ILE A 198 -24.16 10.21 42.58
CA ILE A 198 -24.07 8.88 42.00
C ILE A 198 -25.07 8.71 40.85
N GLU A 199 -24.59 8.48 39.63
CA GLU A 199 -25.38 8.09 38.45
C GLU A 199 -25.00 6.68 38.02
N ARG A 200 -25.94 5.73 38.12
CA ARG A 200 -25.75 4.34 37.71
C ARG A 200 -26.24 4.14 36.32
N ARG A 201 -25.38 3.57 35.46
CA ARG A 201 -25.64 3.32 34.04
C ARG A 201 -25.63 1.85 33.76
N VAL A 202 -26.78 1.29 33.40
CA VAL A 202 -26.93 -0.07 32.92
C VAL A 202 -26.93 -0.06 31.38
N TYR A 203 -25.92 -0.57 30.77
CA TYR A 203 -25.85 -0.76 29.33
C TYR A 203 -26.53 -2.07 28.96
N ILE A 204 -27.60 -2.01 28.19
CA ILE A 204 -28.48 -3.15 27.92
C ILE A 204 -28.30 -3.64 26.51
N ALA A 205 -27.97 -4.93 26.34
CA ALA A 205 -28.05 -5.63 25.10
C ALA A 205 -29.39 -6.42 25.05
N LYS A 206 -30.33 -5.99 24.22
CA LYS A 206 -31.67 -6.58 24.13
C LYS A 206 -31.61 -8.00 23.51
N ASP A 207 -32.53 -8.83 23.93
CA ASP A 207 -32.77 -10.13 23.33
C ASP A 207 -33.45 -9.97 21.95
N LYS A 208 -33.28 -10.96 21.06
CA LYS A 208 -33.89 -10.95 19.73
C LYS A 208 -35.42 -10.85 19.83
N GLY A 209 -35.99 -9.82 19.20
CA GLY A 209 -37.41 -9.58 19.19
C GLY A 209 -37.97 -8.87 20.47
N SER A 210 -37.10 -8.53 21.43
CA SER A 210 -37.50 -7.76 22.61
C SER A 210 -37.86 -6.33 22.24
N VAL A 211 -38.84 -5.76 22.93
CA VAL A 211 -39.17 -4.35 22.86
C VAL A 211 -38.10 -3.49 23.59
N ASP A 212 -38.12 -2.19 23.34
CA ASP A 212 -37.23 -1.26 24.04
C ASP A 212 -37.59 -1.11 25.50
N PHE A 213 -36.58 -0.95 26.33
CA PHE A 213 -36.75 -0.49 27.72
C PHE A 213 -37.10 1.00 27.70
N ALA A 214 -37.99 1.40 28.57
CA ALA A 214 -38.50 2.77 28.66
C ALA A 214 -38.28 3.37 30.05
N ALA A 215 -38.33 4.70 30.16
CA ALA A 215 -38.38 5.38 31.46
C ALA A 215 -39.62 4.93 32.23
N ALA A 216 -39.47 4.74 33.52
CA ALA A 216 -40.43 4.18 34.46
C ALA A 216 -40.63 2.64 34.35
N ASP A 217 -39.96 1.94 33.40
CA ASP A 217 -39.91 0.48 33.47
C ASP A 217 -39.26 0.01 34.77
N SER A 218 -39.76 -1.09 35.31
CA SER A 218 -39.19 -1.70 36.51
C SER A 218 -38.33 -2.87 36.08
N ILE A 219 -37.00 -2.65 35.99
CA ILE A 219 -36.06 -3.69 35.63
C ILE A 219 -35.62 -4.53 36.81
N ALA A 220 -35.58 -5.84 36.62
CA ALA A 220 -35.05 -6.78 37.60
C ALA A 220 -33.97 -7.63 36.91
N ASP A 221 -32.91 -7.92 37.63
CA ASP A 221 -31.99 -9.02 37.32
C ASP A 221 -32.41 -10.30 38.05
N THR A 222 -31.61 -11.36 37.95
CA THR A 222 -31.89 -12.67 38.56
C THR A 222 -31.77 -12.65 40.10
N ASN A 223 -31.12 -11.62 40.67
CA ASN A 223 -30.73 -11.57 42.07
C ASN A 223 -31.23 -10.30 42.78
N SER A 224 -31.80 -9.34 42.05
CA SER A 224 -32.16 -8.04 42.58
C SER A 224 -33.66 -7.75 42.63
N THR A 225 -34.06 -6.94 43.58
CA THR A 225 -35.39 -6.33 43.59
C THR A 225 -35.48 -5.36 42.40
N ALA A 226 -36.62 -5.39 41.71
CA ALA A 226 -36.85 -4.53 40.56
C ALA A 226 -36.62 -3.04 40.87
N VAL A 227 -35.89 -2.35 40.05
CA VAL A 227 -35.58 -0.90 40.14
C VAL A 227 -36.18 -0.15 38.98
N ALA A 228 -36.74 1.01 39.24
CA ALA A 228 -37.36 1.84 38.23
C ALA A 228 -36.31 2.60 37.42
N VAL A 229 -36.39 2.48 36.09
CA VAL A 229 -35.55 3.23 35.15
C VAL A 229 -35.93 4.71 35.18
N THR A 230 -34.97 5.58 35.38
CA THR A 230 -35.21 7.04 35.43
C THR A 230 -35.04 7.68 34.05
N LEU A 231 -34.12 7.19 33.24
CA LEU A 231 -33.81 7.71 31.90
C LEU A 231 -33.29 6.58 31.01
N VAL A 232 -33.66 6.61 29.74
CA VAL A 232 -33.08 5.71 28.70
C VAL A 232 -32.49 6.55 27.59
N ARG A 233 -31.30 6.15 27.11
CA ARG A 233 -30.58 6.75 25.99
C ARG A 233 -30.16 5.67 25.03
N VAL A 234 -29.95 6.05 23.76
CA VAL A 234 -29.34 5.17 22.75
C VAL A 234 -27.84 5.16 23.00
N GLU A 235 -27.28 3.97 23.23
CA GLU A 235 -25.86 3.84 23.57
C GLU A 235 -24.96 4.27 22.42
N TYR A 236 -25.29 3.90 21.17
CA TYR A 236 -24.49 4.20 19.98
C TYR A 236 -24.29 5.69 19.71
N ASP A 237 -25.20 6.55 20.13
CA ASP A 237 -25.09 8.00 19.98
C ASP A 237 -23.99 8.62 20.87
N GLU A 238 -23.58 7.89 21.90
CA GLU A 238 -22.53 8.31 22.84
C GLU A 238 -21.19 7.57 22.54
N ARG A 239 -21.19 6.55 21.69
CA ARG A 239 -20.03 5.69 21.44
C ARG A 239 -18.97 6.40 20.63
N GLU A 240 -17.77 6.49 21.19
CA GLU A 240 -16.60 7.08 20.55
C GLU A 240 -15.64 5.98 20.06
N TYR A 241 -14.95 6.23 18.92
CA TYR A 241 -13.80 5.42 18.51
C TYR A 241 -12.48 6.14 18.78
N LEU A 242 -12.51 7.47 18.83
CA LEU A 242 -11.44 8.35 19.25
C LEU A 242 -12.00 9.45 20.14
N PRO A 243 -11.20 10.06 21.02
CA PRO A 243 -11.68 11.17 21.84
C PRO A 243 -12.34 12.27 21.02
N GLY A 244 -13.62 12.51 21.27
CA GLY A 244 -14.43 13.49 20.55
C GLY A 244 -14.87 13.07 19.16
N GLN A 245 -14.61 11.84 18.73
CA GLN A 245 -15.05 11.31 17.41
C GLN A 245 -16.01 10.13 17.61
N LYS A 246 -17.25 10.32 17.21
CA LYS A 246 -18.31 9.35 17.45
C LYS A 246 -18.57 8.44 16.26
N TRP A 247 -18.89 7.18 16.55
CA TRP A 247 -19.27 6.23 15.52
C TRP A 247 -20.52 6.62 14.72
N VAL A 248 -21.47 7.27 15.37
CA VAL A 248 -22.71 7.74 14.71
C VAL A 248 -22.44 8.74 13.59
N GLU A 249 -21.32 9.46 13.65
CA GLU A 249 -20.88 10.38 12.60
C GLU A 249 -20.26 9.65 11.38
N VAL A 250 -19.82 8.42 11.59
CA VAL A 250 -19.22 7.57 10.54
C VAL A 250 -20.28 6.79 9.79
N ALA A 251 -21.17 6.11 10.52
CA ALA A 251 -22.24 5.27 9.97
C ALA A 251 -23.36 5.02 10.99
N PRO A 252 -24.57 4.64 10.53
CA PRO A 252 -25.62 4.13 11.40
C PRO A 252 -25.14 2.90 12.18
N ARG A 253 -25.76 2.67 13.33
CA ARG A 253 -25.41 1.54 14.19
C ARG A 253 -25.42 0.20 13.44
N PRO A 254 -24.40 -0.66 13.61
CA PRO A 254 -24.41 -2.02 13.08
C PRO A 254 -25.61 -2.80 13.61
N ALA A 255 -26.26 -3.56 12.75
CA ALA A 255 -27.49 -4.27 13.08
C ALA A 255 -27.41 -5.76 12.69
N THR A 256 -28.47 -6.29 12.17
CA THR A 256 -28.54 -7.62 11.57
C THR A 256 -28.73 -7.45 10.07
N SER A 257 -27.84 -7.99 9.26
CA SER A 257 -27.96 -7.94 7.83
C SER A 257 -29.21 -8.68 7.32
N SER A 258 -29.74 -8.26 6.17
CA SER A 258 -30.90 -8.89 5.57
C SER A 258 -30.67 -10.39 5.32
N TYR A 259 -29.47 -10.78 4.89
CA TYR A 259 -29.09 -12.16 4.68
C TYR A 259 -29.14 -12.97 5.97
N THR A 260 -28.48 -12.49 7.01
CA THR A 260 -28.44 -13.16 8.33
C THR A 260 -29.83 -13.25 8.94
N ASN A 261 -30.64 -12.19 8.84
CA ASN A 261 -32.01 -12.21 9.35
C ASN A 261 -32.88 -13.26 8.62
N ALA A 262 -32.76 -13.36 7.27
CA ALA A 262 -33.47 -14.37 6.49
C ALA A 262 -33.08 -15.80 6.87
N ASN A 263 -31.85 -16.02 7.34
CA ASN A 263 -31.37 -17.31 7.83
C ASN A 263 -31.59 -17.52 9.34
N GLY A 264 -32.38 -16.67 9.98
CA GLY A 264 -32.71 -16.77 11.41
C GLY A 264 -31.62 -16.29 12.37
N GLY A 265 -30.51 -15.77 11.84
CA GLY A 265 -29.41 -15.24 12.63
C GLY A 265 -29.66 -13.83 13.20
N PHE A 266 -28.69 -13.30 13.95
CA PHE A 266 -28.84 -12.03 14.66
C PHE A 266 -27.48 -11.38 14.98
N ARG A 267 -27.36 -10.04 14.83
CA ARG A 267 -26.19 -9.22 15.21
C ARG A 267 -24.89 -9.57 14.50
N ASP A 268 -24.96 -9.76 13.19
CA ASP A 268 -23.79 -10.11 12.40
C ASP A 268 -22.99 -8.89 11.90
N GLU A 269 -23.59 -7.70 11.81
CA GLU A 269 -22.90 -6.55 11.23
C GLU A 269 -21.85 -5.96 12.17
N ILE A 270 -20.72 -5.52 11.57
CA ILE A 270 -19.66 -4.74 12.21
C ILE A 270 -19.22 -3.60 11.30
N HIS A 271 -18.61 -2.59 11.89
CA HIS A 271 -17.91 -1.53 11.21
C HIS A 271 -16.43 -1.60 11.53
N ILE A 272 -15.58 -1.39 10.52
CA ILE A 272 -14.12 -1.39 10.65
C ILE A 272 -13.59 -0.11 10.04
N LEU A 273 -12.76 0.62 10.78
CA LEU A 273 -12.00 1.76 10.30
C LEU A 273 -10.51 1.44 10.38
N ILE A 274 -9.80 1.72 9.29
CA ILE A 274 -8.34 1.68 9.27
C ILE A 274 -7.85 3.12 9.24
N THR A 275 -6.98 3.48 10.17
CA THR A 275 -6.56 4.86 10.41
C THR A 275 -5.03 4.98 10.41
N ASP A 276 -4.54 6.15 10.03
CA ASP A 276 -3.14 6.56 10.20
C ASP A 276 -2.98 7.28 11.54
N VAL A 277 -2.73 6.53 12.61
CA VAL A 277 -2.75 7.06 13.99
C VAL A 277 -1.69 8.13 14.20
N ASP A 278 -0.47 7.91 13.69
CA ASP A 278 0.68 8.82 13.87
C ASP A 278 0.90 9.78 12.71
N GLY A 279 0.12 9.68 11.62
CA GLY A 279 0.30 10.49 10.42
C GLY A 279 1.52 10.11 9.57
N LYS A 280 2.09 8.92 9.73
CA LYS A 280 3.28 8.49 8.97
C LYS A 280 2.99 8.10 7.52
N ILE A 281 1.73 7.87 7.19
CA ILE A 281 1.27 7.49 5.85
C ILE A 281 0.75 8.73 5.11
N THR A 282 -0.14 9.49 5.73
CA THR A 282 -0.85 10.64 5.13
C THR A 282 -0.21 12.00 5.43
N GLY A 283 0.62 12.09 6.48
CA GLY A 283 1.13 13.34 7.03
C GLY A 283 0.26 13.94 8.13
N ASN A 284 -0.97 13.44 8.33
CA ASN A 284 -1.89 13.92 9.36
C ASN A 284 -2.33 12.77 10.26
N ALA A 285 -2.07 12.90 11.56
CA ALA A 285 -2.47 11.91 12.55
C ALA A 285 -4.00 11.79 12.65
N GLY A 286 -4.48 10.55 12.86
CA GLY A 286 -5.89 10.24 12.99
C GLY A 286 -6.68 10.19 11.67
N THR A 287 -6.03 10.33 10.53
CA THR A 287 -6.70 10.25 9.22
C THR A 287 -7.24 8.85 8.97
N VAL A 288 -8.52 8.74 8.62
CA VAL A 288 -9.15 7.49 8.21
C VAL A 288 -8.69 7.13 6.80
N LEU A 289 -8.02 5.98 6.66
CA LEU A 289 -7.51 5.44 5.40
C LEU A 289 -8.58 4.65 4.66
N GLU A 290 -9.28 3.74 5.37
CA GLU A 290 -10.32 2.87 4.80
C GLU A 290 -11.50 2.74 5.76
N ARG A 291 -12.69 2.50 5.18
CA ARG A 291 -13.94 2.29 5.91
C ARG A 291 -14.65 1.06 5.39
N TYR A 292 -14.97 0.13 6.25
CA TYR A 292 -15.76 -1.06 5.95
C TYR A 292 -17.01 -1.03 6.84
N ILE A 293 -18.14 -0.68 6.25
CA ILE A 293 -19.37 -0.40 6.97
C ILE A 293 -20.37 -1.52 6.71
N GLY A 294 -20.94 -2.10 7.78
CA GLY A 294 -21.95 -3.16 7.70
C GLY A 294 -21.42 -4.46 7.11
N VAL A 295 -20.13 -4.78 7.30
CA VAL A 295 -19.58 -6.08 6.93
C VAL A 295 -20.02 -7.13 7.95
N SER A 296 -20.15 -8.40 7.52
CA SER A 296 -20.75 -9.46 8.30
C SER A 296 -19.72 -10.31 9.06
N LYS A 297 -20.04 -10.72 10.28
CA LYS A 297 -19.34 -11.75 11.07
C LYS A 297 -19.56 -13.15 10.50
N ALA A 298 -20.64 -13.35 9.71
CA ALA A 298 -21.00 -14.63 9.13
C ALA A 298 -20.14 -14.94 7.91
N SER A 299 -19.53 -16.15 7.88
CA SER A 299 -18.68 -16.60 6.77
C SER A 299 -19.44 -16.75 5.44
N ASP A 300 -20.73 -17.01 5.50
CA ASP A 300 -21.64 -17.08 4.34
C ASP A 300 -22.41 -15.77 4.10
N GLY A 301 -22.10 -14.69 4.83
CA GLY A 301 -22.73 -13.38 4.74
C GLY A 301 -22.70 -12.82 3.33
N LYS A 302 -23.84 -12.24 2.89
CA LYS A 302 -23.97 -11.65 1.56
C LYS A 302 -24.50 -10.24 1.62
N SER A 303 -24.03 -9.40 0.70
CA SER A 303 -24.59 -8.08 0.43
C SER A 303 -25.96 -8.19 -0.26
N SER A 304 -26.66 -7.07 -0.39
CA SER A 304 -27.92 -7.01 -1.14
C SER A 304 -27.77 -7.36 -2.63
N LEU A 305 -26.56 -7.29 -3.18
CA LEU A 305 -26.20 -7.67 -4.55
C LEU A 305 -25.80 -9.15 -4.69
N GLY A 306 -25.74 -9.89 -3.57
CA GLY A 306 -25.34 -11.29 -3.55
C GLY A 306 -23.83 -11.56 -3.46
N GLU A 307 -23.02 -10.52 -3.41
CA GLU A 307 -21.56 -10.64 -3.20
C GLU A 307 -21.25 -11.03 -1.76
N THR A 308 -20.07 -11.62 -1.54
CA THR A 308 -19.61 -11.91 -0.19
C THR A 308 -19.53 -10.64 0.64
N ASN A 309 -20.07 -10.67 1.84
CA ASN A 309 -19.98 -9.58 2.82
C ASN A 309 -19.27 -10.04 4.11
N TYR A 310 -18.67 -11.22 4.11
CA TYR A 310 -17.86 -11.68 5.23
C TYR A 310 -16.65 -10.76 5.40
N TYR A 311 -16.48 -10.18 6.59
CA TYR A 311 -15.50 -9.11 6.80
C TYR A 311 -14.07 -9.54 6.46
N VAL A 312 -13.68 -10.81 6.70
CA VAL A 312 -12.35 -11.33 6.39
C VAL A 312 -12.09 -11.30 4.88
N GLU A 313 -13.07 -11.79 4.09
CA GLU A 313 -12.97 -11.79 2.63
C GLU A 313 -13.02 -10.39 2.04
N VAL A 314 -13.85 -9.51 2.61
CA VAL A 314 -13.93 -8.11 2.18
C VAL A 314 -12.61 -7.39 2.41
N ILE A 315 -11.97 -7.57 3.57
CA ILE A 315 -10.65 -7.01 3.88
C ILE A 315 -9.58 -7.58 2.93
N LYS A 316 -9.56 -8.90 2.74
CA LYS A 316 -8.63 -9.55 1.82
C LYS A 316 -8.69 -8.97 0.41
N GLN A 317 -9.89 -8.76 -0.12
CA GLN A 317 -10.11 -8.31 -1.50
C GLN A 317 -9.94 -6.80 -1.68
N LYS A 318 -10.31 -5.99 -0.69
CA LYS A 318 -10.44 -4.54 -0.86
C LYS A 318 -9.41 -3.71 -0.09
N SER A 319 -8.84 -4.21 1.01
CA SER A 319 -7.89 -3.44 1.78
C SER A 319 -6.56 -3.28 1.05
N GLU A 320 -6.03 -2.07 1.02
CA GLU A 320 -4.68 -1.75 0.55
C GLU A 320 -3.67 -1.66 1.71
N TYR A 321 -4.15 -1.66 2.96
CA TYR A 321 -3.33 -1.39 4.13
C TYR A 321 -3.12 -2.57 5.06
N VAL A 322 -4.07 -3.51 5.16
CA VAL A 322 -3.99 -4.60 6.14
C VAL A 322 -4.36 -5.96 5.58
N PHE A 323 -3.80 -7.00 6.19
CA PHE A 323 -4.22 -8.40 6.11
C PHE A 323 -4.86 -8.80 7.43
N TRP A 324 -5.87 -9.66 7.37
CA TRP A 324 -6.44 -10.35 8.53
C TRP A 324 -5.61 -11.60 8.85
N GLY A 325 -5.43 -11.93 10.13
CA GLY A 325 -4.65 -13.11 10.54
C GLY A 325 -5.44 -14.11 11.34
N GLU A 326 -6.05 -13.69 12.43
CA GLU A 326 -6.79 -14.57 13.33
C GLU A 326 -7.90 -13.79 14.05
N HIS A 327 -8.89 -14.50 14.57
CA HIS A 327 -9.87 -13.93 15.49
C HIS A 327 -9.25 -13.76 16.89
N GLU A 328 -9.44 -12.60 17.48
CA GLU A 328 -9.02 -12.36 18.85
C GLU A 328 -9.84 -13.21 19.85
N THR A 329 -9.21 -14.14 20.48
CA THR A 329 -9.88 -15.07 21.42
C THR A 329 -10.29 -14.38 22.71
N THR A 330 -9.58 -13.34 23.14
CA THR A 330 -9.88 -12.59 24.37
C THR A 330 -11.10 -11.70 24.24
N LEU A 331 -11.50 -11.30 23.02
CA LEU A 331 -12.70 -10.53 22.76
C LEU A 331 -13.98 -11.20 23.25
N PHE A 332 -13.96 -12.49 23.40
CA PHE A 332 -15.14 -13.33 23.71
C PHE A 332 -15.10 -14.00 25.07
N ALA A 333 -14.06 -13.73 25.84
CA ALA A 333 -13.72 -14.46 27.07
C ALA A 333 -14.71 -14.29 28.24
N ALA A 334 -15.66 -13.37 28.19
CA ALA A 334 -16.56 -13.10 29.31
C ALA A 334 -17.79 -13.99 29.34
N THR A 335 -18.02 -14.85 28.39
CA THR A 335 -19.05 -15.91 28.41
C THR A 335 -18.43 -17.24 28.08
N ALA A 336 -18.20 -18.02 29.09
CA ALA A 336 -17.76 -19.39 29.23
C ALA A 336 -17.86 -20.33 28.00
N SER A 337 -17.26 -19.99 26.89
CA SER A 337 -16.98 -20.91 25.78
C SER A 337 -15.75 -20.41 25.04
N ALA A 338 -14.67 -21.08 25.29
CA ALA A 338 -13.33 -20.78 24.84
C ALA A 338 -13.09 -21.05 23.34
N SER A 339 -13.96 -20.60 22.50
CA SER A 339 -13.69 -20.49 21.07
C SER A 339 -13.97 -19.06 20.66
N ALA A 340 -13.32 -18.57 19.62
CA ALA A 340 -13.42 -17.24 19.04
C ALA A 340 -14.87 -16.72 18.86
N GLY A 341 -15.69 -16.85 19.88
CA GLY A 341 -17.14 -16.71 19.77
C GLY A 341 -17.66 -17.55 18.61
N ASN A 342 -18.65 -17.07 17.94
CA ASN A 342 -19.19 -17.70 16.75
C ASN A 342 -18.92 -16.92 15.46
N TRP A 343 -17.94 -16.02 15.49
CA TRP A 343 -17.50 -15.28 14.30
C TRP A 343 -16.86 -16.25 13.30
N GLY A 344 -17.07 -16.02 12.02
CA GLY A 344 -16.61 -16.92 10.97
C GLY A 344 -17.44 -18.18 10.78
N GLN A 345 -18.52 -18.35 11.54
CA GLN A 345 -19.50 -19.44 11.33
C GLN A 345 -20.65 -18.94 10.42
N THR A 346 -21.47 -19.89 9.92
CA THR A 346 -22.61 -19.56 9.06
C THR A 346 -23.73 -18.83 9.80
N ALA A 347 -24.53 -18.04 9.09
CA ALA A 347 -25.61 -17.23 9.63
C ALA A 347 -26.78 -18.04 10.24
N ALA A 348 -26.92 -19.32 9.85
CA ALA A 348 -28.07 -20.17 10.17
C ALA A 348 -28.41 -20.21 11.66
N SER A 349 -29.53 -19.59 12.03
CA SER A 349 -30.10 -19.52 13.42
C SER A 349 -29.10 -19.11 14.49
N ARG A 350 -28.12 -18.29 14.15
CA ARG A 350 -27.01 -17.92 15.02
C ARG A 350 -27.12 -16.52 15.56
N GLN A 351 -26.99 -16.36 16.86
CA GLN A 351 -26.76 -15.08 17.49
C GLN A 351 -25.25 -14.85 17.61
N PHE A 352 -24.74 -13.86 16.87
CA PHE A 352 -23.31 -13.54 16.88
C PHE A 352 -22.90 -12.83 18.17
N ASN A 353 -21.76 -13.24 18.72
CA ASN A 353 -21.21 -12.63 19.92
C ASN A 353 -20.88 -11.15 19.70
N LEU A 354 -21.11 -10.35 20.72
CA LEU A 354 -20.79 -8.93 20.72
C LEU A 354 -19.31 -8.70 21.03
N LEU A 355 -18.76 -7.62 20.47
CA LEU A 355 -17.43 -7.14 20.82
C LEU A 355 -17.40 -6.71 22.28
N ARG A 356 -16.44 -7.23 23.00
CA ARG A 356 -16.09 -6.80 24.34
C ARG A 356 -14.66 -6.32 24.32
N SER A 357 -14.38 -5.08 24.69
CA SER A 357 -13.00 -4.62 24.76
C SER A 357 -12.39 -5.05 26.10
N THR A 358 -11.29 -5.75 26.04
CA THR A 358 -10.29 -5.70 27.10
C THR A 358 -9.41 -4.48 26.86
N VAL A 359 -9.07 -3.77 27.92
CA VAL A 359 -8.30 -2.52 27.97
C VAL A 359 -7.25 -2.41 26.87
N GLY A 360 -7.38 -1.44 25.98
CA GLY A 360 -6.35 -1.02 25.06
C GLY A 360 -5.84 0.38 25.41
N THR A 361 -4.53 0.54 25.56
CA THR A 361 -3.93 1.86 25.63
C THR A 361 -3.75 2.39 24.22
N VAL A 362 -4.42 3.47 23.85
CA VAL A 362 -4.21 4.14 22.56
C VAL A 362 -3.21 5.26 22.76
N ASP A 363 -2.00 5.07 22.25
CA ASP A 363 -1.02 6.16 22.18
C ASP A 363 -1.39 7.11 21.04
N TYR A 364 -1.87 8.27 21.41
CA TYR A 364 -2.14 9.38 20.50
C TYR A 364 -0.97 10.36 20.48
N PRO A 365 -0.77 11.13 19.40
CA PRO A 365 0.24 12.20 19.36
C PRO A 365 0.07 13.25 20.45
N ALA A 366 -1.11 13.34 21.04
CA ALA A 366 -1.44 14.25 22.16
C ALA A 366 -1.30 13.63 23.55
N GLY A 367 -0.81 12.38 23.65
CA GLY A 367 -0.67 11.65 24.92
C GLY A 367 -1.41 10.30 24.89
N ALA A 368 -1.03 9.39 25.80
CA ALA A 368 -1.69 8.09 25.92
C ALA A 368 -3.14 8.28 26.36
N VAL A 369 -4.07 7.86 25.53
CA VAL A 369 -5.49 7.80 25.91
C VAL A 369 -5.81 6.35 26.23
N THR A 370 -6.08 6.07 27.49
CA THR A 370 -6.62 4.78 27.91
C THR A 370 -8.10 4.79 27.59
N LEU A 371 -8.52 4.11 26.54
CA LEU A 371 -9.93 3.80 26.34
C LEU A 371 -10.30 2.81 27.45
N GLY A 372 -11.19 3.24 28.33
CA GLY A 372 -11.50 2.56 29.57
C GLY A 372 -11.83 1.09 29.41
N SER A 373 -11.45 0.36 30.43
CA SER A 373 -11.62 -1.07 30.59
C SER A 373 -13.04 -1.54 30.32
N ASP A 374 -13.11 -2.76 29.81
CA ASP A 374 -14.26 -3.64 29.84
C ASP A 374 -15.54 -3.15 29.15
N GLU A 375 -15.89 -3.85 28.05
CA GLU A 375 -17.24 -3.85 27.50
C GLU A 375 -17.65 -2.59 26.71
N ASN A 376 -16.69 -1.83 26.20
CA ASN A 376 -17.01 -0.89 25.13
C ASN A 376 -17.20 -1.69 23.84
N ALA A 377 -18.28 -1.47 23.11
CA ALA A 377 -18.50 -2.11 21.82
C ALA A 377 -17.57 -1.56 20.71
N THR A 378 -16.48 -0.92 21.08
CA THR A 378 -15.39 -0.48 20.21
C THR A 378 -14.12 -1.22 20.59
N PHE A 379 -13.45 -1.80 19.60
CA PHE A 379 -12.19 -2.46 19.77
C PHE A 379 -11.11 -1.77 18.95
N TYR A 380 -9.91 -1.69 19.49
CA TYR A 380 -8.79 -1.01 18.88
C TYR A 380 -7.57 -1.90 18.83
N TYR A 381 -7.01 -2.05 17.63
CA TYR A 381 -5.71 -2.66 17.41
C TYR A 381 -4.74 -1.61 16.91
N ARG A 382 -3.55 -1.55 17.48
CA ARG A 382 -2.44 -0.78 16.95
C ARG A 382 -1.38 -1.71 16.43
N LEU A 383 -0.96 -1.51 15.19
CA LEU A 383 0.12 -2.28 14.61
C LEU A 383 1.48 -1.75 15.09
N GLY A 384 2.41 -2.67 15.30
CA GLY A 384 3.77 -2.39 15.74
C GLY A 384 4.77 -3.42 15.19
N SER A 385 6.01 -3.31 15.61
CA SER A 385 7.09 -4.26 15.26
C SER A 385 7.39 -4.38 13.74
N GLY A 386 6.79 -3.53 12.90
CA GLY A 386 7.18 -3.41 11.50
C GLY A 386 8.62 -2.90 11.39
N ALA A 387 9.40 -3.50 10.51
CA ALA A 387 10.81 -3.17 10.34
C ALA A 387 11.15 -2.89 8.88
N ASP A 388 11.99 -1.88 8.69
CA ASP A 388 12.55 -1.51 7.39
C ASP A 388 13.80 -2.34 7.06
N TYR A 389 14.38 -2.07 5.89
CA TYR A 389 15.67 -2.63 5.50
C TYR A 389 16.75 -2.34 6.53
N ALA A 390 17.57 -3.34 6.81
CA ALA A 390 18.82 -3.10 7.55
C ALA A 390 19.76 -2.24 6.70
N LEU A 391 20.40 -1.29 7.36
CA LEU A 391 21.49 -0.52 6.78
C LEU A 391 22.82 -1.18 7.15
N SER A 392 23.70 -1.37 6.17
CA SER A 392 25.08 -1.76 6.39
C SER A 392 26.01 -0.76 5.71
N GLY A 393 26.89 -0.15 6.48
CA GLY A 393 27.76 0.92 5.97
C GLY A 393 27.02 2.17 5.47
N GLY A 394 25.77 2.38 5.92
CA GLY A 394 24.93 3.49 5.47
C GLY A 394 24.17 3.25 4.18
N GLU A 395 24.14 2.04 3.64
CA GLU A 395 23.39 1.68 2.44
C GLU A 395 22.39 0.57 2.75
N TYR A 396 21.27 0.57 2.03
CA TYR A 396 20.31 -0.55 2.06
C TYR A 396 20.95 -1.79 1.44
N THR A 397 21.05 -2.86 2.22
CA THR A 397 21.61 -4.13 1.74
C THR A 397 20.51 -5.05 1.25
N VAL A 398 20.49 -5.26 -0.05
CA VAL A 398 19.68 -6.32 -0.67
C VAL A 398 20.66 -7.31 -1.30
N THR A 399 20.47 -8.60 -1.04
CA THR A 399 21.29 -9.64 -1.65
C THR A 399 21.02 -9.73 -3.16
N SER A 400 22.02 -10.17 -3.94
CA SER A 400 21.83 -10.39 -5.40
C SER A 400 20.68 -11.38 -5.66
N ALA A 401 20.49 -12.37 -4.81
CA ALA A 401 19.37 -13.32 -4.90
C ALA A 401 18.02 -12.64 -4.64
N GLY A 402 17.93 -11.75 -3.64
CA GLY A 402 16.72 -10.97 -3.36
C GLY A 402 16.34 -10.03 -4.52
N LEU A 403 17.35 -9.41 -5.16
CA LEU A 403 17.14 -8.60 -6.36
C LEU A 403 16.65 -9.45 -7.55
N ALA A 404 17.26 -10.62 -7.79
CA ALA A 404 16.84 -11.52 -8.86
C ALA A 404 15.40 -12.00 -8.66
N THR A 405 15.03 -12.37 -7.42
CA THR A 405 13.64 -12.74 -7.08
C THR A 405 12.67 -11.59 -7.30
N ALA A 406 13.05 -10.37 -6.90
CA ALA A 406 12.20 -9.19 -7.09
C ALA A 406 11.97 -8.87 -8.57
N TYR A 407 13.01 -8.93 -9.37
CA TYR A 407 12.90 -8.70 -10.81
C TYR A 407 12.19 -9.85 -11.54
N GLY A 408 12.24 -11.08 -11.05
CA GLY A 408 11.47 -12.21 -11.57
C GLY A 408 9.95 -12.01 -11.52
N LEU A 409 9.45 -11.04 -10.73
CA LEU A 409 8.02 -10.67 -10.77
C LEU A 409 7.59 -9.98 -12.06
N VAL A 410 8.53 -9.61 -12.91
CA VAL A 410 8.27 -8.94 -14.20
C VAL A 410 8.88 -9.70 -15.39
N ASP A 411 9.21 -10.96 -15.21
CA ASP A 411 9.77 -11.81 -16.29
C ASP A 411 8.70 -12.24 -17.31
N ASP A 412 7.44 -12.38 -16.90
CA ASP A 412 6.33 -12.76 -17.78
C ASP A 412 5.73 -11.56 -18.53
N PRO A 413 5.89 -11.50 -19.88
CA PRO A 413 5.34 -10.44 -20.71
C PRO A 413 3.80 -10.46 -20.81
N GLU A 414 3.14 -11.59 -20.53
CA GLU A 414 1.69 -11.69 -20.61
C GLU A 414 0.99 -11.09 -19.38
N SER A 415 1.58 -11.26 -18.20
CA SER A 415 1.05 -10.72 -16.94
C SER A 415 1.39 -9.24 -16.74
N GLN A 416 2.55 -8.78 -17.23
CA GLN A 416 3.06 -7.42 -17.01
C GLN A 416 3.53 -6.77 -18.30
N VAL A 417 2.79 -5.80 -18.81
CA VAL A 417 3.22 -4.99 -19.97
C VAL A 417 4.18 -3.90 -19.51
N ILE A 418 5.41 -3.92 -20.01
CA ILE A 418 6.49 -3.01 -19.64
C ILE A 418 7.23 -2.57 -20.91
N ASP A 419 7.48 -1.26 -21.06
CA ASP A 419 8.28 -0.71 -22.16
C ASP A 419 9.74 -0.51 -21.76
N PHE A 420 9.98 -0.09 -20.51
CA PHE A 420 11.29 0.30 -19.99
C PHE A 420 11.56 -0.29 -18.62
N ILE A 421 12.79 -0.71 -18.40
CA ILE A 421 13.31 -1.08 -17.08
C ILE A 421 14.40 -0.07 -16.73
N LEU A 422 14.27 0.58 -15.56
CA LEU A 422 15.24 1.52 -15.03
C LEU A 422 16.14 0.80 -14.03
N ALA A 423 17.44 0.75 -14.28
CA ALA A 423 18.37 0.13 -13.35
C ALA A 423 18.52 0.96 -12.04
N GLY A 424 18.21 2.26 -12.08
CA GLY A 424 18.51 3.16 -10.97
C GLY A 424 20.03 3.28 -10.75
N PRO A 425 20.51 3.47 -9.52
CA PRO A 425 21.93 3.40 -9.20
C PRO A 425 22.47 1.98 -9.44
N SER A 426 23.62 1.87 -10.09
CA SER A 426 24.16 0.55 -10.48
C SER A 426 24.64 -0.27 -9.27
N GLY A 427 25.14 0.38 -8.21
CA GLY A 427 25.61 -0.29 -7.00
C GLY A 427 26.89 0.33 -6.41
N ALA A 428 27.22 -0.03 -5.17
CA ALA A 428 28.37 0.53 -4.44
C ALA A 428 29.71 -0.01 -4.95
N THR A 429 29.78 -1.27 -5.35
CA THR A 429 30.99 -1.93 -5.88
C THR A 429 30.79 -2.40 -7.30
N ASP A 430 31.89 -2.58 -8.06
CA ASP A 430 31.81 -3.07 -9.45
C ASP A 430 31.14 -4.46 -9.51
N SER A 431 31.51 -5.36 -8.58
CA SER A 431 30.92 -6.71 -8.54
C SER A 431 29.40 -6.68 -8.29
N ALA A 432 28.94 -5.88 -7.33
CA ALA A 432 27.51 -5.74 -7.04
C ALA A 432 26.75 -5.11 -8.23
N ALA A 433 27.36 -4.13 -8.87
CA ALA A 433 26.77 -3.45 -10.03
C ALA A 433 26.65 -4.39 -11.23
N ILE A 434 27.69 -5.16 -11.53
CA ILE A 434 27.70 -6.16 -12.61
C ILE A 434 26.66 -7.25 -12.33
N SER A 435 26.60 -7.77 -11.11
CA SER A 435 25.62 -8.80 -10.72
C SER A 435 24.19 -8.30 -10.89
N LYS A 436 23.89 -7.06 -10.44
CA LYS A 436 22.58 -6.43 -10.59
C LYS A 436 22.18 -6.25 -12.05
N VAL A 437 23.07 -5.64 -12.85
CA VAL A 437 22.77 -5.38 -14.26
C VAL A 437 22.66 -6.68 -15.03
N SER A 438 23.50 -7.69 -14.76
CA SER A 438 23.42 -9.00 -15.40
C SER A 438 22.10 -9.72 -15.12
N ALA A 439 21.56 -9.62 -13.90
CA ALA A 439 20.23 -10.16 -13.58
C ALA A 439 19.13 -9.46 -14.39
N LEU A 440 19.21 -8.14 -14.55
CA LEU A 440 18.25 -7.38 -15.38
C LEU A 440 18.40 -7.71 -16.87
N VAL A 441 19.63 -7.95 -17.35
CA VAL A 441 19.88 -8.36 -18.75
C VAL A 441 19.23 -9.71 -19.02
N SER A 442 19.34 -10.68 -18.11
CA SER A 442 18.69 -11.98 -18.29
C SER A 442 17.18 -11.84 -18.52
N ILE A 443 16.52 -10.95 -17.78
CA ILE A 443 15.08 -10.69 -17.90
C ILE A 443 14.74 -10.05 -19.25
N ILE A 444 15.49 -9.04 -19.69
CA ILE A 444 15.19 -8.39 -20.98
C ILE A 444 15.46 -9.29 -22.17
N GLU A 445 16.45 -10.20 -22.08
CA GLU A 445 16.73 -11.17 -23.14
C GLU A 445 15.72 -12.33 -23.19
N GLU A 446 15.07 -12.63 -22.07
CA GLU A 446 13.95 -13.56 -22.00
C GLU A 446 12.67 -12.90 -22.54
N ARG A 447 12.32 -11.73 -22.06
CA ARG A 447 11.11 -10.98 -22.44
C ARG A 447 11.15 -10.50 -23.90
N ARG A 448 12.22 -9.85 -24.31
CA ARG A 448 12.44 -9.24 -25.65
C ARG A 448 11.40 -8.18 -26.06
N ASP A 449 10.58 -7.69 -25.14
CA ASP A 449 9.52 -6.70 -25.37
C ASP A 449 9.77 -5.33 -24.73
N CYS A 450 10.88 -5.18 -24.01
CA CYS A 450 11.24 -3.97 -23.27
C CYS A 450 12.71 -3.60 -23.40
N MET A 451 13.09 -2.39 -22.95
CA MET A 451 14.48 -1.90 -22.96
C MET A 451 14.97 -1.54 -21.56
N LEU A 452 16.23 -1.88 -21.26
CA LEU A 452 16.91 -1.59 -20.01
C LEU A 452 17.81 -0.36 -20.14
N PHE A 453 17.69 0.58 -19.19
CA PHE A 453 18.51 1.79 -19.12
C PHE A 453 19.46 1.74 -17.93
N VAL A 454 20.76 1.93 -18.18
CA VAL A 454 21.83 1.76 -17.19
C VAL A 454 22.77 2.95 -17.20
N SER A 455 22.96 3.57 -16.02
CA SER A 455 24.01 4.56 -15.78
C SER A 455 25.29 3.91 -15.23
N PRO A 456 26.48 4.51 -15.39
CA PRO A 456 27.68 4.01 -14.76
C PRO A 456 27.55 4.07 -13.23
N ARG A 457 28.45 3.37 -12.54
CA ARG A 457 28.50 3.41 -11.08
C ARG A 457 28.88 4.83 -10.59
N ARG A 458 28.30 5.26 -9.47
CA ARG A 458 28.58 6.56 -8.88
C ARG A 458 30.08 6.86 -8.72
N GLY A 459 30.84 5.89 -8.19
CA GLY A 459 32.28 6.02 -7.99
C GLY A 459 33.11 6.10 -9.28
N ASN A 460 32.57 5.78 -10.44
CA ASN A 460 33.26 5.92 -11.71
C ASN A 460 33.31 7.40 -12.18
N VAL A 461 32.43 8.24 -11.66
CA VAL A 461 32.24 9.61 -12.12
C VAL A 461 32.41 10.63 -10.99
N ILE A 462 31.80 10.41 -9.82
CA ILE A 462 31.79 11.35 -8.70
C ILE A 462 33.01 11.12 -7.80
N GLY A 463 33.69 12.22 -7.45
CA GLY A 463 34.94 12.16 -6.68
C GLY A 463 36.20 11.89 -7.52
N VAL A 464 36.04 11.72 -8.83
CA VAL A 464 37.17 11.55 -9.76
C VAL A 464 37.58 12.88 -10.38
N SER A 465 38.80 13.31 -10.17
CA SER A 465 39.29 14.63 -10.52
C SER A 465 39.59 14.83 -12.01
N SER A 466 39.89 13.75 -12.75
CA SER A 466 40.28 13.81 -14.18
C SER A 466 39.17 13.32 -15.09
N ALA A 467 38.77 14.16 -16.05
CA ALA A 467 37.79 13.79 -17.09
C ALA A 467 38.26 12.62 -17.97
N ALA A 468 39.58 12.47 -18.15
CA ALA A 468 40.14 11.31 -18.87
C ALA A 468 39.97 10.01 -18.07
N THR A 469 40.18 10.07 -16.75
CA THR A 469 39.97 8.95 -15.84
C THR A 469 38.48 8.61 -15.72
N GLN A 470 37.60 9.60 -15.62
CA GLN A 470 36.14 9.37 -15.64
C GLN A 470 35.72 8.63 -16.92
N THR A 471 36.20 9.07 -18.09
CA THR A 471 35.95 8.43 -19.38
C THR A 471 36.42 6.96 -19.37
N ALA A 472 37.63 6.70 -18.89
CA ALA A 472 38.18 5.34 -18.82
C ALA A 472 37.38 4.45 -17.86
N ASN A 473 37.03 4.95 -16.68
CA ASN A 473 36.24 4.20 -15.70
C ASN A 473 34.86 3.83 -16.21
N ILE A 474 34.18 4.75 -16.92
CA ILE A 474 32.88 4.51 -17.52
C ILE A 474 32.99 3.39 -18.58
N ILE A 475 33.98 3.49 -19.48
CA ILE A 475 34.19 2.49 -20.52
C ILE A 475 34.52 1.13 -19.91
N ASN A 476 35.46 1.07 -18.98
CA ASN A 476 35.86 -0.16 -18.30
C ASN A 476 34.71 -0.85 -17.55
N PHE A 477 33.80 -0.08 -16.98
CA PHE A 477 32.61 -0.61 -16.32
C PHE A 477 31.65 -1.26 -17.34
N PHE A 478 31.33 -0.55 -18.41
CA PHE A 478 30.39 -1.06 -19.42
C PHE A 478 30.95 -2.17 -20.31
N ASP A 479 32.26 -2.25 -20.46
CA ASP A 479 32.91 -3.34 -21.21
C ASP A 479 32.80 -4.71 -20.53
N GLN A 480 32.53 -4.72 -19.20
CA GLN A 480 32.28 -5.95 -18.44
C GLN A 480 30.85 -6.46 -18.56
N LEU A 481 29.93 -5.67 -19.11
CA LEU A 481 28.53 -6.04 -19.28
C LEU A 481 28.28 -6.73 -20.62
N PRO A 482 27.32 -7.66 -20.69
CA PRO A 482 26.98 -8.35 -21.93
C PRO A 482 26.50 -7.37 -23.02
N SER A 483 26.68 -7.81 -24.27
CA SER A 483 26.21 -7.08 -25.46
C SER A 483 24.74 -7.37 -25.68
N SER A 484 23.90 -6.34 -25.69
CA SER A 484 22.48 -6.47 -25.99
C SER A 484 21.94 -5.23 -26.71
N SER A 485 21.07 -5.47 -27.70
CA SER A 485 20.35 -4.39 -28.38
C SER A 485 19.14 -3.87 -27.56
N TYR A 486 18.75 -4.57 -26.51
CA TYR A 486 17.69 -4.17 -25.59
C TYR A 486 18.19 -3.32 -24.42
N MET A 487 19.48 -3.02 -24.37
CA MET A 487 20.09 -2.23 -23.28
C MET A 487 20.65 -0.91 -23.82
N VAL A 488 20.61 0.12 -22.99
CA VAL A 488 21.10 1.47 -23.31
C VAL A 488 21.99 1.98 -22.18
N PHE A 489 23.18 2.46 -22.53
CA PHE A 489 24.15 3.04 -21.59
C PHE A 489 24.18 4.57 -21.72
N ASP A 490 24.20 5.26 -20.59
CA ASP A 490 24.44 6.69 -20.49
C ASP A 490 25.79 7.02 -19.85
N SER A 491 26.21 8.28 -19.88
CA SER A 491 27.54 8.68 -19.41
C SER A 491 27.59 9.18 -17.97
N GLY A 492 26.46 9.14 -17.22
CA GLY A 492 26.68 9.55 -15.83
C GLY A 492 25.55 10.13 -15.02
N TYR A 493 25.93 11.14 -14.22
CA TYR A 493 25.14 11.72 -13.15
C TYR A 493 24.92 13.20 -13.37
N LYS A 494 23.71 13.68 -13.07
CA LYS A 494 23.35 15.09 -13.00
C LYS A 494 23.22 15.59 -11.57
N TYR A 495 23.44 16.88 -11.34
CA TYR A 495 23.32 17.55 -10.06
C TYR A 495 21.96 18.27 -9.98
N ILE A 496 21.19 17.95 -8.95
CA ILE A 496 19.84 18.46 -8.73
C ILE A 496 19.69 19.02 -7.31
N TYR A 497 18.67 19.83 -7.11
CA TYR A 497 18.25 20.27 -5.78
C TYR A 497 17.19 19.32 -5.24
N ASP A 498 17.45 18.76 -4.05
CA ASP A 498 16.52 17.96 -3.28
C ASP A 498 15.71 18.87 -2.35
N LYS A 499 14.51 19.21 -2.79
CA LYS A 499 13.61 20.12 -2.07
C LYS A 499 13.04 19.56 -0.75
N TYR A 500 13.13 18.25 -0.55
CA TYR A 500 12.61 17.60 0.65
C TYR A 500 13.60 17.65 1.82
N ASN A 501 14.89 17.60 1.49
CA ASN A 501 15.97 17.61 2.48
C ASN A 501 16.81 18.90 2.44
N ASP A 502 16.46 19.87 1.59
CA ASP A 502 17.18 21.16 1.41
C ASP A 502 18.69 20.95 1.12
N VAL A 503 19.01 20.00 0.25
CA VAL A 503 20.38 19.68 -0.14
C VAL A 503 20.51 19.45 -1.63
N TYR A 504 21.73 19.60 -2.13
CA TYR A 504 22.03 19.27 -3.52
C TYR A 504 22.60 17.86 -3.63
N ARG A 505 22.13 17.08 -4.62
CA ARG A 505 22.50 15.68 -4.80
C ARG A 505 22.86 15.35 -6.24
N TYR A 506 23.77 14.39 -6.42
CA TYR A 506 24.00 13.76 -7.71
C TYR A 506 23.11 12.54 -7.87
N VAL A 507 22.41 12.43 -9.00
CA VAL A 507 21.50 11.34 -9.33
C VAL A 507 21.81 10.76 -10.71
N PRO A 508 21.63 9.44 -10.91
CA PRO A 508 21.92 8.80 -12.20
C PRO A 508 20.92 9.25 -13.28
N CYS A 509 21.37 9.27 -14.53
CA CYS A 509 20.60 9.78 -15.67
C CYS A 509 19.75 8.73 -16.40
N ASN A 510 19.78 7.45 -16.02
CA ASN A 510 19.02 6.42 -16.74
C ASN A 510 17.51 6.66 -16.74
N GLY A 511 16.96 7.24 -15.67
CA GLY A 511 15.57 7.66 -15.61
C GLY A 511 15.24 8.78 -16.62
N ASP A 512 16.19 9.70 -16.84
CA ASP A 512 16.03 10.77 -17.85
C ASP A 512 16.10 10.22 -19.27
N VAL A 513 17.05 9.31 -19.56
CA VAL A 513 17.20 8.73 -20.91
C VAL A 513 15.96 7.94 -21.30
N ALA A 514 15.41 7.15 -20.38
CA ALA A 514 14.13 6.48 -20.56
C ALA A 514 12.97 7.47 -20.74
N GLY A 515 12.95 8.54 -19.94
CA GLY A 515 11.96 9.60 -20.03
C GLY A 515 12.02 10.36 -21.38
N LEU A 516 13.22 10.60 -21.92
CA LEU A 516 13.39 11.18 -23.26
C LEU A 516 12.87 10.25 -24.36
N CYS A 517 13.04 8.93 -24.21
CA CYS A 517 12.42 7.96 -25.10
C CYS A 517 10.89 8.04 -25.06
N LEU A 518 10.30 8.15 -23.86
CA LEU A 518 8.86 8.30 -23.69
C LEU A 518 8.36 9.61 -24.31
N GLN A 519 8.98 10.74 -23.96
CA GLN A 519 8.63 12.05 -24.51
C GLN A 519 8.73 12.08 -26.04
N THR A 520 9.70 11.35 -26.62
CA THR A 520 9.81 11.21 -28.07
C THR A 520 8.62 10.49 -28.66
N THR A 521 8.04 9.52 -27.99
CA THR A 521 6.81 8.84 -28.41
C THR A 521 5.62 9.81 -28.44
N GLU A 522 5.51 10.69 -27.45
CA GLU A 522 4.41 11.64 -27.35
C GLU A 522 4.50 12.80 -28.36
N VAL A 523 5.72 13.31 -28.61
CA VAL A 523 5.95 14.50 -29.46
C VAL A 523 6.13 14.13 -30.92
N ALA A 524 6.61 12.93 -31.22
CA ALA A 524 6.88 12.46 -32.57
C ALA A 524 6.35 11.01 -32.71
N GLU A 525 7.24 10.03 -32.72
CA GLU A 525 6.90 8.59 -32.81
C GLU A 525 8.00 7.77 -32.12
N PRO A 526 7.73 6.51 -31.70
CA PRO A 526 8.69 5.65 -31.02
C PRO A 526 10.01 5.43 -31.79
N TRP A 527 9.96 5.49 -33.10
CA TRP A 527 11.10 5.27 -34.00
C TRP A 527 11.91 6.52 -34.33
N PHE A 528 11.64 7.64 -33.68
CA PHE A 528 12.53 8.79 -33.75
C PHE A 528 13.63 8.71 -32.69
N SER A 529 14.82 9.27 -33.01
CA SER A 529 15.89 9.31 -32.01
C SER A 529 15.54 10.21 -30.84
N PRO A 530 15.72 9.77 -29.58
CA PRO A 530 15.51 10.58 -28.39
C PRO A 530 16.65 11.58 -28.16
N ALA A 531 17.71 11.53 -28.95
CA ALA A 531 18.89 12.37 -28.80
C ALA A 531 18.83 13.67 -29.60
N GLY A 532 19.74 14.56 -29.30
CA GLY A 532 19.94 15.82 -30.04
C GLY A 532 19.17 17.01 -29.45
N PHE A 533 19.38 18.18 -30.05
CA PHE A 533 18.88 19.45 -29.49
C PHE A 533 17.35 19.61 -29.54
N ALA A 534 16.69 18.89 -30.45
CA ALA A 534 15.24 18.99 -30.60
C ALA A 534 14.45 18.20 -29.53
N ARG A 535 14.96 17.05 -29.09
CA ARG A 535 14.25 16.12 -28.21
C ARG A 535 15.06 15.63 -27.03
N GLY A 536 16.39 15.76 -27.05
CA GLY A 536 17.29 15.18 -26.05
C GLY A 536 17.60 16.08 -24.85
N GLN A 537 16.82 17.12 -24.56
CA GLN A 537 17.05 18.01 -23.42
C GLN A 537 16.70 17.35 -22.10
N VAL A 538 17.70 17.21 -21.22
CA VAL A 538 17.56 16.65 -19.86
C VAL A 538 16.93 17.68 -18.93
N ARG A 539 15.85 17.30 -18.28
CA ARG A 539 15.10 18.15 -17.34
C ARG A 539 15.76 18.22 -15.97
N ASN A 540 15.50 19.29 -15.24
CA ASN A 540 15.88 19.47 -13.83
C ASN A 540 17.37 19.20 -13.53
N ALA A 541 18.26 19.60 -14.42
CA ALA A 541 19.70 19.42 -14.23
C ALA A 541 20.39 20.80 -14.07
N ILE A 542 21.07 21.02 -12.94
CA ILE A 542 21.84 22.22 -12.68
C ILE A 542 23.21 22.13 -13.38
N LYS A 543 23.87 21.00 -13.23
CA LYS A 543 25.12 20.66 -13.89
C LYS A 543 25.29 19.15 -14.00
N LEU A 544 26.23 18.71 -14.81
CA LEU A 544 26.65 17.32 -14.86
C LEU A 544 27.84 17.06 -13.92
N ALA A 545 27.95 15.83 -13.42
CA ALA A 545 29.14 15.38 -12.68
C ALA A 545 30.36 15.26 -13.60
N PHE A 546 30.13 15.02 -14.89
CA PHE A 546 31.13 14.87 -15.93
C PHE A 546 30.60 15.45 -17.25
N THR A 547 31.33 16.35 -17.85
CA THR A 547 31.04 16.92 -19.19
C THR A 547 32.16 16.55 -20.15
N PRO A 548 31.94 15.55 -21.05
CA PRO A 548 32.97 15.09 -21.95
C PRO A 548 33.29 16.11 -23.06
N ASN A 549 34.57 16.30 -23.36
CA ASN A 549 35.01 17.05 -24.52
C ASN A 549 34.80 16.21 -25.81
N LYS A 550 35.09 16.77 -27.01
CA LYS A 550 34.87 16.11 -28.28
C LYS A 550 35.55 14.73 -28.36
N THR A 551 36.85 14.64 -28.04
CA THR A 551 37.59 13.39 -28.06
C THR A 551 37.04 12.34 -27.09
N GLN A 552 36.63 12.78 -25.91
CA GLN A 552 36.02 11.89 -24.91
C GLN A 552 34.63 11.40 -25.35
N ARG A 553 33.82 12.28 -25.97
CA ARG A 553 32.53 11.87 -26.56
C ARG A 553 32.72 10.82 -27.63
N ASP A 554 33.67 11.00 -28.53
CA ASP A 554 33.97 10.05 -29.61
C ASP A 554 34.40 8.67 -29.05
N ARG A 555 35.20 8.68 -27.96
CA ARG A 555 35.60 7.44 -27.26
C ARG A 555 34.40 6.76 -26.57
N LEU A 556 33.58 7.51 -25.83
CA LEU A 556 32.37 6.98 -25.18
C LEU A 556 31.41 6.41 -26.22
N TYR A 557 31.16 7.15 -27.28
CA TYR A 557 30.26 6.72 -28.34
C TYR A 557 30.76 5.48 -29.10
N SER A 558 32.09 5.35 -29.30
CA SER A 558 32.69 4.14 -29.85
C SER A 558 32.54 2.95 -28.90
N ALA A 559 32.56 3.17 -27.59
CA ALA A 559 32.33 2.19 -26.54
C ALA A 559 30.83 1.97 -26.20
N ARG A 560 29.92 2.30 -27.08
CA ARG A 560 28.45 2.08 -26.92
C ARG A 560 27.78 2.97 -25.86
N VAL A 561 28.46 3.96 -25.32
CA VAL A 561 27.94 4.84 -24.27
C VAL A 561 27.40 6.12 -24.89
N ASN A 562 26.18 6.48 -24.56
CA ASN A 562 25.53 7.70 -25.03
C ASN A 562 25.96 8.90 -24.16
N PRO A 563 26.75 9.84 -24.66
CA PRO A 563 27.22 10.95 -23.86
C PRO A 563 26.07 11.95 -23.57
N ILE A 564 25.98 12.36 -22.33
CA ILE A 564 25.15 13.50 -21.89
C ILE A 564 26.09 14.68 -21.77
N VAL A 565 25.78 15.78 -22.44
CA VAL A 565 26.70 16.90 -22.63
C VAL A 565 26.02 18.22 -22.31
N SER A 566 26.72 19.10 -21.63
CA SER A 566 26.30 20.51 -21.45
C SER A 566 26.86 21.37 -22.57
N PHE A 567 25.97 21.97 -23.36
CA PHE A 567 26.34 22.91 -24.43
C PHE A 567 26.02 24.34 -24.01
N PRO A 568 26.97 25.29 -24.14
CA PRO A 568 26.70 26.68 -23.86
C PRO A 568 25.52 27.22 -24.71
N GLY A 569 24.55 27.82 -24.03
CA GLY A 569 23.34 28.35 -24.66
C GLY A 569 22.28 27.36 -25.09
N GLN A 570 22.53 26.05 -24.99
CA GLN A 570 21.58 25.02 -25.40
C GLN A 570 21.21 24.02 -24.30
N GLY A 571 21.84 24.15 -23.12
CA GLY A 571 21.53 23.31 -21.97
C GLY A 571 22.21 21.95 -21.98
N ILE A 572 21.66 21.02 -21.18
CA ILE A 572 22.16 19.66 -21.01
C ILE A 572 21.37 18.72 -21.93
N VAL A 573 22.06 18.00 -22.79
CA VAL A 573 21.47 17.24 -23.90
C VAL A 573 22.04 15.84 -23.96
N LEU A 574 21.18 14.84 -24.20
CA LEU A 574 21.58 13.51 -24.62
C LEU A 574 22.11 13.58 -26.06
N TYR A 575 23.38 13.25 -26.27
CA TYR A 575 24.07 13.41 -27.54
C TYR A 575 24.58 12.10 -28.13
N GLY A 576 23.70 11.08 -28.08
CA GLY A 576 23.94 9.73 -28.64
C GLY A 576 22.68 8.90 -28.60
N ASP A 577 22.54 7.95 -29.53
CA ASP A 577 21.37 7.11 -29.70
C ASP A 577 21.73 5.63 -29.93
N LYS A 578 22.86 5.17 -29.41
CA LYS A 578 23.31 3.77 -29.50
C LYS A 578 22.65 2.87 -28.46
N THR A 579 22.38 1.63 -28.86
CA THR A 579 22.17 0.51 -27.93
C THR A 579 23.50 -0.04 -27.43
N ALA A 580 23.46 -0.93 -26.44
CA ALA A 580 24.66 -1.57 -25.90
C ALA A 580 25.20 -2.72 -26.78
N GLN A 581 24.76 -2.84 -28.03
CA GLN A 581 25.23 -3.84 -28.96
C GLN A 581 26.67 -3.59 -29.39
N SER A 582 27.53 -4.61 -29.29
CA SER A 582 28.98 -4.49 -29.56
C SER A 582 29.35 -4.58 -31.02
N PHE A 583 28.50 -5.14 -31.86
CA PHE A 583 28.74 -5.30 -33.29
C PHE A 583 27.79 -4.45 -34.13
N ALA A 584 28.18 -4.06 -35.32
CA ALA A 584 27.40 -3.26 -36.23
C ALA A 584 26.19 -4.04 -36.76
N SER A 585 24.99 -3.57 -36.51
CA SER A 585 23.74 -4.08 -37.09
C SER A 585 22.70 -2.98 -37.19
N ALA A 586 21.53 -3.29 -37.72
CA ALA A 586 20.40 -2.34 -37.72
C ALA A 586 19.97 -1.98 -36.28
N PHE A 587 20.16 -2.90 -35.34
CA PHE A 587 19.74 -2.77 -33.94
C PHE A 587 20.78 -2.08 -33.03
N ASP A 588 21.84 -1.52 -33.58
CA ASP A 588 22.82 -0.75 -32.83
C ASP A 588 22.30 0.65 -32.44
N ARG A 589 21.05 0.97 -32.82
CA ARG A 589 20.36 2.25 -32.57
C ARG A 589 19.09 2.09 -31.74
N ILE A 590 18.91 3.02 -30.78
CA ILE A 590 17.74 3.05 -29.91
C ILE A 590 16.44 3.18 -30.72
N ASN A 591 16.42 4.08 -31.71
CA ASN A 591 15.25 4.32 -32.53
C ASN A 591 14.82 3.09 -33.34
N VAL A 592 15.78 2.33 -33.89
CA VAL A 592 15.47 1.12 -34.65
C VAL A 592 14.98 0.00 -33.74
N ARG A 593 15.62 -0.21 -32.59
CA ARG A 593 15.14 -1.20 -31.63
C ARG A 593 13.72 -0.89 -31.15
N ARG A 594 13.42 0.36 -30.85
CA ARG A 594 12.07 0.80 -30.44
C ARG A 594 11.04 0.66 -31.58
N LEU A 595 11.44 0.92 -32.84
CA LEU A 595 10.60 0.63 -33.99
C LEU A 595 10.16 -0.84 -34.01
N PHE A 596 11.12 -1.77 -33.89
CA PHE A 596 10.81 -3.18 -33.91
C PHE A 596 9.97 -3.61 -32.73
N LEU A 597 10.26 -3.16 -31.50
CA LEU A 597 9.43 -3.46 -30.32
C LEU A 597 7.97 -3.00 -30.51
N THR A 598 7.77 -1.84 -31.13
CA THR A 598 6.42 -1.33 -31.41
C THR A 598 5.72 -2.16 -32.47
N ILE A 599 6.39 -2.50 -33.55
CA ILE A 599 5.85 -3.33 -34.64
C ILE A 599 5.53 -4.73 -34.12
N GLU A 600 6.46 -5.38 -33.41
CA GLU A 600 6.31 -6.71 -32.83
C GLU A 600 5.11 -6.78 -31.89
N ARG A 601 4.93 -5.78 -31.02
CA ARG A 601 3.80 -5.72 -30.08
C ARG A 601 2.46 -5.63 -30.81
N VAL A 602 2.33 -4.76 -31.80
CA VAL A 602 1.08 -4.60 -32.55
C VAL A 602 0.75 -5.84 -33.35
N ILE A 603 1.73 -6.38 -34.06
CA ILE A 603 1.53 -7.56 -34.91
C ILE A 603 1.30 -8.82 -34.06
N SER A 604 1.97 -8.99 -32.93
CA SER A 604 1.68 -10.08 -31.99
C SER A 604 0.23 -10.03 -31.47
N GLY A 605 -0.29 -8.84 -31.21
CA GLY A 605 -1.71 -8.67 -30.87
C GLY A 605 -2.64 -9.13 -32.00
N ALA A 606 -2.33 -8.77 -33.25
CA ALA A 606 -3.07 -9.22 -34.41
C ALA A 606 -2.91 -10.74 -34.67
N ALA A 607 -1.73 -11.29 -34.45
CA ALA A 607 -1.47 -12.72 -34.58
C ALA A 607 -2.22 -13.57 -33.54
N LYS A 608 -2.35 -13.08 -32.29
CA LYS A 608 -3.14 -13.78 -31.24
C LYS A 608 -4.61 -13.96 -31.63
N SER A 609 -5.19 -13.05 -32.42
CA SER A 609 -6.56 -13.17 -32.89
C SER A 609 -6.75 -14.24 -33.96
N GLN A 610 -5.65 -14.79 -34.54
CA GLN A 610 -5.69 -15.88 -35.50
C GLN A 610 -5.66 -17.27 -34.85
N LEU A 611 -5.38 -17.35 -33.56
CA LEU A 611 -5.32 -18.61 -32.84
C LEU A 611 -6.71 -19.26 -32.83
N PHE A 612 -6.77 -20.56 -33.12
CA PHE A 612 -7.96 -21.39 -33.18
C PHE A 612 -8.88 -21.13 -34.40
N GLU A 613 -8.47 -20.24 -35.32
CA GLU A 613 -9.16 -20.06 -36.60
C GLU A 613 -8.70 -21.12 -37.64
N GLN A 614 -9.42 -21.23 -38.75
CA GLN A 614 -9.08 -22.17 -39.84
C GLN A 614 -7.78 -21.73 -40.54
N ASN A 615 -6.84 -22.66 -40.72
CA ASN A 615 -5.55 -22.36 -41.39
C ASN A 615 -5.68 -22.50 -42.91
N ASP A 616 -6.43 -21.62 -43.55
CA ASP A 616 -6.66 -21.57 -44.98
C ASP A 616 -6.10 -20.29 -45.65
N GLU A 617 -6.18 -20.24 -46.98
CA GLU A 617 -5.72 -19.07 -47.73
C GLU A 617 -6.50 -17.80 -47.42
N GLN A 618 -7.79 -17.93 -47.06
CA GLN A 618 -8.64 -16.81 -46.72
C GLN A 618 -8.17 -16.17 -45.40
N GLN A 619 -7.84 -16.99 -44.41
CA GLN A 619 -7.35 -16.50 -43.12
C GLN A 619 -5.98 -15.84 -43.23
N ARG A 620 -5.08 -16.39 -44.06
CA ARG A 620 -3.81 -15.75 -44.39
C ARG A 620 -4.01 -14.38 -45.07
N GLY A 621 -4.99 -14.29 -46.01
CA GLY A 621 -5.38 -13.01 -46.61
C GLY A 621 -5.92 -12.00 -45.61
N LEU A 622 -6.72 -12.43 -44.63
CA LEU A 622 -7.21 -11.56 -43.56
C LEU A 622 -6.08 -11.02 -42.68
N PHE A 623 -5.10 -11.86 -42.34
CA PHE A 623 -3.94 -11.42 -41.59
C PHE A 623 -3.11 -10.37 -42.38
N LEU A 624 -2.88 -10.59 -43.66
CA LEU A 624 -2.19 -9.62 -44.52
C LEU A 624 -2.95 -8.29 -44.59
N ASN A 625 -4.30 -8.32 -44.68
CA ASN A 625 -5.13 -7.13 -44.69
C ASN A 625 -5.11 -6.33 -43.37
N ILE A 626 -4.66 -6.92 -42.26
CA ILE A 626 -4.45 -6.22 -40.99
C ILE A 626 -3.02 -5.66 -40.94
N VAL A 627 -2.02 -6.44 -41.30
CA VAL A 627 -0.60 -6.10 -41.09
C VAL A 627 -0.08 -5.09 -42.13
N GLU A 628 -0.43 -5.25 -43.42
CA GLU A 628 0.07 -4.34 -44.46
C GLU A 628 -0.38 -2.89 -44.30
N PRO A 629 -1.66 -2.56 -44.01
CA PRO A 629 -2.07 -1.18 -43.78
C PRO A 629 -1.35 -0.54 -42.60
N TYR A 630 -1.12 -1.29 -41.53
CA TYR A 630 -0.36 -0.82 -40.38
C TYR A 630 1.08 -0.49 -40.76
N LEU A 631 1.79 -1.37 -41.48
CA LEU A 631 3.16 -1.12 -41.92
C LEU A 631 3.25 0.04 -42.92
N ARG A 632 2.22 0.25 -43.78
CA ARG A 632 2.10 1.45 -44.64
C ARG A 632 1.93 2.73 -43.83
N ASP A 633 1.17 2.72 -42.73
CA ASP A 633 1.08 3.86 -41.82
C ASP A 633 2.43 4.16 -41.18
N VAL A 634 3.13 3.15 -40.66
CA VAL A 634 4.50 3.29 -40.13
C VAL A 634 5.47 3.85 -41.19
N GLN A 635 5.35 3.41 -42.46
CA GLN A 635 6.13 3.93 -43.60
C GLN A 635 5.77 5.41 -43.86
N GLY A 636 4.49 5.76 -43.90
CA GLY A 636 4.01 7.13 -44.05
C GLY A 636 4.50 8.07 -42.95
N ARG A 637 4.66 7.56 -41.72
CA ARG A 637 5.24 8.26 -40.56
C ARG A 637 6.77 8.16 -40.48
N ARG A 638 7.44 7.72 -41.54
CA ARG A 638 8.91 7.67 -41.66
C ARG A 638 9.60 6.66 -40.75
N GLY A 639 8.92 5.63 -40.28
CA GLY A 639 9.52 4.55 -39.46
C GLY A 639 10.33 3.59 -40.33
N VAL A 640 9.81 3.21 -41.47
CA VAL A 640 10.44 2.30 -42.42
C VAL A 640 10.54 2.93 -43.80
N THR A 641 11.59 2.57 -44.55
CA THR A 641 11.73 2.98 -45.95
C THR A 641 11.00 2.02 -46.88
N ASP A 642 10.96 0.75 -46.53
CA ASP A 642 10.35 -0.31 -47.34
C ASP A 642 10.01 -1.50 -46.44
N PHE A 643 9.00 -2.28 -46.81
CA PHE A 643 8.60 -3.50 -46.11
C PHE A 643 8.03 -4.53 -47.07
N LEU A 644 8.09 -5.79 -46.69
CA LEU A 644 7.47 -6.91 -47.39
C LEU A 644 6.88 -7.87 -46.35
N VAL A 645 5.61 -8.24 -46.51
CA VAL A 645 4.96 -9.27 -45.70
C VAL A 645 4.74 -10.49 -46.58
N LYS A 646 5.21 -11.63 -46.15
CA LYS A 646 5.04 -12.92 -46.84
C LYS A 646 4.27 -13.87 -45.95
N CYS A 647 3.05 -14.21 -46.34
CA CYS A 647 2.17 -15.16 -45.68
C CYS A 647 1.35 -15.90 -46.76
N ASP A 648 2.02 -16.75 -47.51
CA ASP A 648 1.48 -17.48 -48.64
C ASP A 648 1.75 -19.00 -48.56
N SER A 649 1.51 -19.73 -49.61
CA SER A 649 1.73 -21.18 -49.69
C SER A 649 3.20 -21.58 -49.69
N GLU A 650 4.15 -20.66 -49.97
CA GLU A 650 5.58 -20.97 -49.92
C GLU A 650 6.11 -21.12 -48.50
N ASN A 651 5.66 -20.23 -47.58
CA ASN A 651 6.05 -20.31 -46.17
C ASN A 651 5.06 -21.10 -45.32
N ASN A 652 3.90 -21.51 -45.88
CA ASN A 652 2.94 -22.40 -45.25
C ASN A 652 2.65 -23.62 -46.18
N PRO A 653 3.62 -24.54 -46.34
CA PRO A 653 3.40 -25.74 -47.11
C PRO A 653 2.36 -26.65 -46.41
N PRO A 654 1.75 -27.61 -47.16
CA PRO A 654 0.73 -28.50 -46.58
C PRO A 654 1.15 -29.18 -45.28
N GLU A 655 2.41 -29.55 -45.16
CA GLU A 655 2.97 -30.18 -43.95
C GLU A 655 2.94 -29.28 -42.72
N SER A 656 3.14 -27.96 -42.88
CA SER A 656 3.02 -26.99 -41.78
C SER A 656 1.56 -26.75 -41.43
N VAL A 657 0.66 -26.70 -42.41
CA VAL A 657 -0.77 -26.60 -42.20
C VAL A 657 -1.31 -27.81 -41.43
N ASP A 658 -0.87 -29.03 -41.79
CA ASP A 658 -1.24 -30.28 -41.13
C ASP A 658 -0.76 -30.32 -39.67
N ARG A 659 0.33 -29.65 -39.33
CA ARG A 659 0.79 -29.47 -37.93
C ARG A 659 0.11 -28.36 -37.19
N GLY A 660 -0.81 -27.63 -37.83
CA GLY A 660 -1.48 -26.47 -37.23
C GLY A 660 -0.58 -25.24 -37.12
N GLU A 661 0.50 -25.15 -37.90
CA GLU A 661 1.43 -24.03 -37.89
C GLU A 661 0.98 -22.95 -38.87
N PHE A 662 1.01 -21.68 -38.42
CA PHE A 662 0.77 -20.50 -39.25
C PHE A 662 2.05 -19.65 -39.28
N ASN A 663 2.68 -19.53 -40.45
CA ASN A 663 3.95 -18.85 -40.65
C ASN A 663 3.77 -17.55 -41.45
N ALA A 664 4.20 -16.43 -40.89
CA ALA A 664 4.28 -15.15 -41.55
C ALA A 664 5.69 -14.56 -41.41
N GLU A 665 6.28 -14.12 -42.49
CA GLU A 665 7.58 -13.46 -42.53
C GLU A 665 7.40 -11.98 -42.85
N ILE A 666 7.99 -11.12 -42.03
CA ILE A 666 7.89 -9.67 -42.16
C ILE A 666 9.29 -9.08 -42.31
N PHE A 667 9.58 -8.58 -43.48
CA PHE A 667 10.86 -7.95 -43.81
C PHE A 667 10.70 -6.44 -43.73
N VAL A 668 11.55 -5.77 -42.93
CA VAL A 668 11.48 -4.34 -42.67
C VAL A 668 12.83 -3.68 -42.92
N LYS A 669 12.84 -2.59 -43.69
CA LYS A 669 13.99 -1.70 -43.86
C LYS A 669 13.81 -0.44 -43.02
N PRO A 670 14.45 -0.34 -41.84
CA PRO A 670 14.28 0.80 -40.94
C PRO A 670 14.90 2.08 -41.53
N THR A 671 14.29 3.24 -41.20
CA THR A 671 14.88 4.53 -41.49
C THR A 671 16.03 4.82 -40.52
N ARG A 672 17.20 5.20 -41.02
CA ARG A 672 18.38 5.51 -40.20
C ARG A 672 18.46 6.98 -39.85
N THR A 673 18.96 7.27 -38.66
CA THR A 673 19.24 8.64 -38.18
C THR A 673 20.53 9.20 -38.78
N ILE A 674 20.60 10.53 -38.94
CA ILE A 674 21.82 11.23 -39.42
C ILE A 674 22.76 11.38 -38.22
N ASN A 675 23.98 10.81 -38.32
CA ASN A 675 24.99 10.90 -37.26
C ASN A 675 26.18 11.76 -37.63
N TYR A 676 26.43 11.96 -38.93
CA TYR A 676 27.55 12.75 -39.44
C TYR A 676 27.04 13.75 -40.46
N ILE A 677 27.41 15.00 -40.31
CA ILE A 677 27.11 16.10 -41.24
C ILE A 677 28.44 16.64 -41.70
N THR A 678 28.73 16.49 -43.00
CA THR A 678 29.88 17.17 -43.64
C THR A 678 29.38 18.34 -44.42
N LEU A 679 29.89 19.53 -44.07
CA LEU A 679 29.59 20.79 -44.76
C LEU A 679 30.88 21.25 -45.47
N THR A 680 30.82 21.34 -46.77
CA THR A 680 31.91 21.89 -47.58
C THR A 680 31.58 23.34 -48.02
N PHE A 681 32.35 24.25 -47.52
CA PHE A 681 32.23 25.64 -47.92
C PHE A 681 33.30 25.97 -48.96
N VAL A 682 32.87 26.34 -50.15
CA VAL A 682 33.77 26.73 -51.25
C VAL A 682 33.71 28.25 -51.43
N ALA A 683 34.81 28.91 -51.19
CA ALA A 683 34.94 30.34 -51.48
C ALA A 683 35.27 30.51 -52.96
N THR A 684 34.39 31.13 -53.69
CA THR A 684 34.60 31.42 -55.14
C THR A 684 35.06 32.84 -55.35
N ARG A 685 35.82 33.09 -56.39
CA ARG A 685 36.20 34.43 -56.79
C ARG A 685 35.02 35.19 -57.42
N THR A 686 34.98 36.47 -57.27
CA THR A 686 33.96 37.34 -57.87
C THR A 686 33.99 37.18 -59.39
N GLY A 687 32.88 36.70 -60.02
CA GLY A 687 32.77 36.52 -61.45
C GLY A 687 32.70 35.05 -61.95
N VAL A 688 32.83 34.04 -61.08
CA VAL A 688 32.64 32.62 -61.43
C VAL A 688 31.17 32.25 -61.21
N SER A 689 30.53 31.61 -62.19
CA SER A 689 29.15 31.11 -62.05
C SER A 689 29.07 29.93 -61.09
N PHE A 690 28.05 29.88 -60.23
CA PHE A 690 27.87 28.77 -59.28
C PHE A 690 27.69 27.38 -59.92
N GLN A 691 27.32 27.32 -61.23
CA GLN A 691 27.24 26.07 -62.01
C GLN A 691 28.63 25.49 -62.34
N GLU A 692 29.64 26.29 -62.48
CA GLU A 692 31.02 25.87 -62.74
C GLU A 692 31.77 25.33 -61.49
N VAL A 693 31.27 25.63 -60.27
CA VAL A 693 31.87 25.18 -59.01
C VAL A 693 31.22 23.91 -58.49
N ALA A 694 30.02 23.59 -58.96
CA ALA A 694 29.25 22.40 -58.55
C ALA A 694 29.52 21.12 -59.40
N SER A 695 30.26 21.29 -60.53
CA SER A 695 30.76 20.16 -61.31
C SER A 695 32.18 19.78 -60.84
#